data_94038be26220447fe6900aa157499c4f
#
_entry.id   94038be26220447fe6900aa157499c4f
#
_cell.length_a   1.000
_cell.length_b   1.000
_cell.length_c   1.000
_cell.angle_alpha   90.00
_cell.angle_beta   90.00
_cell.angle_gamma   90.00
#
_symmetry.space_group_name_H-M   'P 1'
#
loop_
_entity.id
_entity.type
_entity.pdbx_description
1 polymer ?
#
loop_
_entity_poly.entity_id
_entity_poly.type
_entity_poly.pdbx_seq_one_letter_code
_entity_poly.pdbx_strand_id
1 'polypeptide(L)'
;MNVSNSRREEPPKRGRAPREPKEPREKAKHPILRALGRTLATLICLGIMVCSLAAVAAVYYAVQATANDGNLLDLDNIELSQSSTVVATDPDTGAQVEYATLRSSNSHRVWADLEQIPTNLQYAFICTEDKDFYNEPGVNFKRTIGAMVNEYLLPIYSSKQGASTLEQQLIKNLTSDKSASGVEGALRKLREIYRALCLSRAYSKETILEAYLNTISFTGTIQGVQTAANEYFNKDVSQLTLWECATIASITKNPTNYNPYTNPENLIHRRNFIMYNMWQQGIISEEDYRNGAAQPLVLAEEDTNKKTSSVTSYFTDALFTEVVHDIMDKEGVDESTAQSMLYTGGYTIEATVNPKMQTAMENLMLNEGDAYFPAGWHEEEVTSISDDDVQVMNADGTPKTRTGDDGTVYYYRNVRTQAAMVTLDYDGNVLAMVGGLGEKTKSLSLNRAYSVTRQTGSTIKPIGAYALGVEYGLVNWSTMLNNSPLYQKQDMVIRDEDYCRKNGLMGLSDSQLKAYPNAWRSWPRNYGGNYGDGSDLPLWNGLARSLNTIAIRVGDLVGASTIFNFVYNTLQLTTLDPANDVGLAQMVMGSQTHGVTPTALAAAFQIFYDGEYTTPHLYTRVLDRDGNIYLENNATSYQALTPQTAYIMNRLLKNVLYSNVGTASGRYPNSNGMESFGKTGTASDEKDLWFVGGTPYYVTAVWWGYDAPYDMTNTLGKNQAKTRTCVTAWKAYMEQVQANLPYKAFPTSDGVVERAYCTQSGLLAGANCPSRATGYYRADDLPDTCNYSHSSGVAAAQSADTAPVVGQDTTGLDTD
;
A
#
# COMPACT_ATOMS: atom_id res chain seq x y z
N MET A 1 59.46 -35.57 50.27
CA MET A 1 59.88 -36.72 51.12
C MET A 1 59.32 -37.98 50.52
N ASN A 2 60.30 -38.77 50.04
CA ASN A 2 60.37 -40.21 50.05
C ASN A 2 59.06 -41.03 49.84
N VAL A 3 59.02 -41.71 48.72
CA VAL A 3 59.55 -42.99 48.25
C VAL A 3 58.65 -44.18 48.67
N SER A 4 58.14 -44.92 47.70
CA SER A 4 58.60 -46.29 47.56
C SER A 4 58.03 -46.95 46.27
N ASN A 5 59.01 -47.46 45.51
CA ASN A 5 58.84 -48.43 44.44
C ASN A 5 58.39 -49.79 45.05
N SER A 6 57.40 -50.39 44.40
CA SER A 6 57.24 -51.83 44.51
C SER A 6 57.03 -52.46 43.10
N ARG A 7 58.09 -53.10 42.68
CA ARG A 7 58.10 -54.01 41.51
C ARG A 7 57.12 -55.14 41.80
N ARG A 8 56.21 -55.40 40.84
CA ARG A 8 55.48 -56.64 40.74
C ARG A 8 56.13 -57.51 39.68
N GLU A 9 56.49 -58.72 40.08
CA GLU A 9 57.09 -59.77 39.26
C GLU A 9 56.04 -60.29 38.23
N GLU A 10 56.60 -60.64 37.04
CA GLU A 10 55.81 -61.34 35.96
C GLU A 10 55.75 -62.80 36.34
N PRO A 11 54.53 -63.47 36.12
CA PRO A 11 54.38 -64.90 36.22
C PRO A 11 54.90 -65.66 34.97
N PRO A 12 55.38 -66.84 35.07
CA PRO A 12 56.15 -67.58 34.05
C PRO A 12 55.23 -68.01 32.85
N LYS A 13 55.86 -67.96 31.63
CA LYS A 13 55.24 -68.35 30.34
C LYS A 13 54.89 -69.89 30.36
N ARG A 14 53.62 -70.22 30.29
CA ARG A 14 53.14 -71.57 29.97
C ARG A 14 53.33 -71.88 28.50
N GLY A 15 53.94 -73.02 28.24
CA GLY A 15 54.29 -73.62 26.96
C GLY A 15 53.03 -73.85 26.07
N ARG A 16 53.19 -73.53 24.76
CA ARG A 16 52.17 -73.79 23.73
C ARG A 16 52.03 -75.33 23.53
N ALA A 17 50.83 -75.83 23.72
CA ALA A 17 50.42 -77.15 23.23
C ALA A 17 50.35 -77.16 21.69
N PRO A 18 50.61 -78.30 21.05
CA PRO A 18 50.53 -78.46 19.57
C PRO A 18 49.12 -78.17 19.02
N ARG A 19 48.99 -77.34 17.97
CA ARG A 19 47.72 -77.12 17.29
C ARG A 19 47.35 -78.40 16.50
N GLU A 20 46.17 -78.96 16.81
CA GLU A 20 45.51 -79.92 15.95
C GLU A 20 45.23 -79.34 14.53
N PRO A 21 45.28 -80.17 13.48
CA PRO A 21 44.97 -79.73 12.11
C PRO A 21 43.50 -79.30 12.00
N LYS A 22 43.29 -78.07 11.54
CA LYS A 22 41.91 -77.60 11.19
C LYS A 22 41.34 -78.44 10.07
N GLU A 23 40.21 -79.04 10.32
CA GLU A 23 39.37 -79.71 9.29
C GLU A 23 39.06 -78.67 8.17
N PRO A 24 38.97 -79.09 6.89
CA PRO A 24 38.66 -78.24 5.79
C PRO A 24 37.23 -77.70 5.91
N ARG A 25 37.10 -76.34 6.04
CA ARG A 25 35.80 -75.69 6.02
C ARG A 25 35.02 -76.07 4.73
N GLU A 26 33.87 -76.69 4.94
CA GLU A 26 32.91 -76.97 3.85
C GLU A 26 32.65 -75.70 3.05
N LYS A 27 32.85 -75.72 1.77
CA LYS A 27 32.53 -74.68 0.85
C LYS A 27 31.03 -74.48 0.87
N ALA A 28 30.61 -73.30 1.37
CA ALA A 28 29.24 -72.89 1.47
C ALA A 28 28.47 -73.01 0.13
N LYS A 29 27.36 -73.75 0.16
CA LYS A 29 26.51 -74.18 -0.92
C LYS A 29 25.86 -73.11 -1.79
N HIS A 30 25.99 -71.82 -1.50
CA HIS A 30 25.33 -70.72 -2.25
C HIS A 30 26.23 -69.51 -2.37
N PRO A 31 27.21 -69.41 -3.34
CA PRO A 31 28.04 -68.27 -3.55
C PRO A 31 27.23 -67.04 -4.03
N ILE A 32 26.10 -67.23 -4.73
CA ILE A 32 25.19 -66.20 -5.23
C ILE A 32 24.48 -65.48 -4.08
N LEU A 33 24.03 -66.23 -3.04
CA LEU A 33 23.37 -65.59 -1.86
C LEU A 33 24.37 -64.75 -1.02
N ARG A 34 25.65 -65.12 -0.99
CA ARG A 34 26.67 -64.29 -0.34
C ARG A 34 27.04 -63.07 -1.13
N ALA A 35 27.06 -63.09 -2.46
CA ALA A 35 27.24 -61.98 -3.34
C ALA A 35 26.04 -61.02 -3.22
N LEU A 36 24.80 -61.56 -3.24
CA LEU A 36 23.58 -60.75 -3.05
C LEU A 36 23.53 -60.08 -1.67
N GLY A 37 23.93 -60.79 -0.60
CA GLY A 37 24.00 -60.24 0.75
C GLY A 37 25.06 -59.15 0.91
N ARG A 38 26.21 -59.24 0.17
CA ARG A 38 27.25 -58.20 0.17
C ARG A 38 26.82 -56.97 -0.61
N THR A 39 26.18 -57.16 -1.80
CA THR A 39 25.63 -56.02 -2.57
C THR A 39 24.52 -55.28 -1.81
N LEU A 40 23.61 -56.01 -1.17
CA LEU A 40 22.57 -55.43 -0.32
C LEU A 40 23.17 -54.63 0.87
N ALA A 41 24.15 -55.23 1.55
CA ALA A 41 24.86 -54.53 2.65
C ALA A 41 25.59 -53.29 2.15
N THR A 42 26.22 -53.33 0.96
CA THR A 42 26.89 -52.16 0.38
C THR A 42 25.87 -51.06 0.01
N LEU A 43 24.71 -51.47 -0.58
CA LEU A 43 23.63 -50.50 -0.89
C LEU A 43 23.04 -49.87 0.36
N ILE A 44 22.88 -50.67 1.43
CA ILE A 44 22.42 -50.13 2.74
C ILE A 44 23.45 -49.18 3.32
N CYS A 45 24.75 -49.51 3.31
CA CYS A 45 25.82 -48.62 3.77
C CYS A 45 25.90 -47.32 2.95
N LEU A 46 25.74 -47.40 1.61
CA LEU A 46 25.70 -46.25 0.73
C LEU A 46 24.47 -45.40 1.04
N GLY A 47 23.30 -45.99 1.24
CA GLY A 47 22.08 -45.30 1.67
C GLY A 47 22.27 -44.58 3.01
N ILE A 48 22.86 -45.24 4.02
CA ILE A 48 23.15 -44.61 5.31
C ILE A 48 24.14 -43.43 5.13
N MET A 49 25.15 -43.58 4.29
CA MET A 49 26.11 -42.48 4.04
C MET A 49 25.46 -41.29 3.36
N VAL A 50 24.60 -41.50 2.35
CA VAL A 50 23.85 -40.44 1.68
C VAL A 50 22.90 -39.76 2.66
N CYS A 51 22.16 -40.50 3.47
CA CYS A 51 21.27 -39.94 4.51
C CYS A 51 22.07 -39.16 5.56
N SER A 52 23.25 -39.61 5.95
CA SER A 52 24.11 -38.88 6.91
C SER A 52 24.63 -37.59 6.32
N LEU A 53 25.04 -37.56 5.05
CA LEU A 53 25.47 -36.34 4.36
C LEU A 53 24.31 -35.36 4.22
N ALA A 54 23.12 -35.84 3.87
CA ALA A 54 21.93 -35.02 3.78
C ALA A 54 21.54 -34.42 5.16
N ALA A 55 21.65 -35.19 6.22
CA ALA A 55 21.40 -34.73 7.59
C ALA A 55 22.41 -33.63 8.00
N VAL A 56 23.71 -33.80 7.69
CA VAL A 56 24.73 -32.77 7.97
C VAL A 56 24.44 -31.49 7.18
N ALA A 57 24.09 -31.61 5.91
CA ALA A 57 23.73 -30.45 5.07
C ALA A 57 22.48 -29.74 5.59
N ALA A 58 21.47 -30.48 6.07
CA ALA A 58 20.25 -29.93 6.67
C ALA A 58 20.54 -29.15 7.96
N VAL A 59 21.38 -29.72 8.83
CA VAL A 59 21.81 -29.04 10.07
C VAL A 59 22.63 -27.79 9.75
N TYR A 60 23.58 -27.88 8.82
CA TYR A 60 24.37 -26.72 8.39
C TYR A 60 23.47 -25.61 7.84
N TYR A 61 22.52 -25.95 6.98
CA TYR A 61 21.53 -24.99 6.47
C TYR A 61 20.73 -24.35 7.61
N ALA A 62 20.19 -25.16 8.55
CA ALA A 62 19.39 -24.65 9.65
C ALA A 62 20.20 -23.66 10.52
N VAL A 63 21.46 -23.98 10.84
CA VAL A 63 22.36 -23.10 11.60
C VAL A 63 22.63 -21.79 10.87
N GLN A 64 22.91 -21.84 9.57
CA GLN A 64 23.17 -20.61 8.79
C GLN A 64 21.92 -19.74 8.62
N ALA A 65 20.76 -20.37 8.34
CA ALA A 65 19.50 -19.67 8.13
C ALA A 65 18.91 -19.03 9.41
N THR A 66 19.38 -19.46 10.59
CA THR A 66 18.93 -18.97 11.90
C THR A 66 20.02 -18.22 12.68
N ALA A 67 21.14 -17.89 12.03
CA ALA A 67 22.29 -17.27 12.69
C ALA A 67 21.96 -15.86 13.28
N ASN A 68 20.99 -15.18 12.72
CA ASN A 68 20.56 -13.84 13.12
C ASN A 68 19.30 -13.82 14.01
N ASP A 69 18.79 -14.98 14.45
CA ASP A 69 17.56 -15.09 15.23
C ASP A 69 17.70 -14.66 16.71
N GLY A 70 18.86 -14.19 17.15
CA GLY A 70 19.17 -13.95 18.57
C GLY A 70 18.12 -13.09 19.29
N ASN A 71 17.60 -12.05 18.64
CA ASN A 71 16.57 -11.16 19.23
C ASN A 71 15.14 -11.70 19.06
N LEU A 72 14.89 -12.56 18.06
CA LEU A 72 13.56 -13.14 17.77
C LEU A 72 13.14 -14.22 18.78
N LEU A 73 14.11 -14.86 19.45
CA LEU A 73 13.89 -15.97 20.37
C LEU A 73 14.22 -15.59 21.81
N ASP A 74 14.35 -14.31 22.10
CA ASP A 74 14.56 -13.80 23.46
C ASP A 74 13.22 -13.73 24.18
N LEU A 75 12.91 -14.78 24.97
CA LEU A 75 11.64 -14.85 25.71
C LEU A 75 11.59 -13.84 26.86
N ASP A 76 12.74 -13.41 27.38
CA ASP A 76 12.82 -12.44 28.47
C ASP A 76 12.37 -11.03 28.03
N ASN A 77 12.47 -10.75 26.72
CA ASN A 77 12.06 -9.50 26.13
C ASN A 77 10.66 -9.53 25.47
N ILE A 78 9.97 -10.66 25.47
CA ILE A 78 8.58 -10.72 24.93
C ILE A 78 7.62 -9.87 25.77
N GLU A 79 7.81 -9.77 27.08
CA GLU A 79 7.04 -8.88 27.96
C GLU A 79 7.24 -7.39 27.63
N LEU A 80 8.39 -7.04 27.06
CA LEU A 80 8.80 -5.66 26.73
C LEU A 80 8.30 -5.19 25.37
N SER A 81 7.56 -5.99 24.62
CA SER A 81 7.00 -5.55 23.35
C SER A 81 5.93 -4.47 23.59
N GLN A 82 6.31 -3.22 23.42
CA GLN A 82 5.43 -2.07 23.53
C GLN A 82 4.91 -1.69 22.15
N SER A 83 3.61 -1.38 22.09
CA SER A 83 3.02 -0.83 20.85
C SER A 83 3.65 0.52 20.54
N SER A 84 3.91 0.77 19.27
CA SER A 84 4.38 2.08 18.84
C SER A 84 3.23 3.10 18.85
N THR A 85 3.54 4.32 19.20
CA THR A 85 2.57 5.40 19.33
C THR A 85 2.80 6.45 18.25
N VAL A 86 1.73 6.86 17.60
CA VAL A 86 1.72 8.00 16.67
C VAL A 86 1.29 9.22 17.45
N VAL A 87 2.12 10.25 17.45
CA VAL A 87 1.80 11.55 18.06
C VAL A 87 1.65 12.60 16.96
N ALA A 88 0.75 13.56 17.19
CA ALA A 88 0.53 14.68 16.28
C ALA A 88 0.57 15.99 17.09
N THR A 89 0.89 17.10 16.43
CA THR A 89 0.82 18.41 17.03
C THR A 89 -0.63 18.91 17.03
N ASP A 90 -1.18 19.17 18.21
CA ASP A 90 -2.48 19.82 18.34
C ASP A 90 -2.38 21.26 17.79
N PRO A 91 -3.18 21.62 16.77
CA PRO A 91 -3.03 22.90 16.09
C PRO A 91 -3.42 24.12 16.94
N ASP A 92 -4.17 23.94 18.04
CA ASP A 92 -4.59 25.05 18.91
C ASP A 92 -3.60 25.31 20.04
N THR A 93 -3.01 24.24 20.57
CA THR A 93 -2.15 24.33 21.77
C THR A 93 -0.66 24.19 21.41
N GLY A 94 -0.32 23.67 20.26
CA GLY A 94 1.04 23.31 19.86
C GLY A 94 1.62 22.12 20.65
N ALA A 95 0.81 21.46 21.48
CA ALA A 95 1.25 20.31 22.26
C ALA A 95 1.23 19.03 21.43
N GLN A 96 2.16 18.12 21.70
CA GLN A 96 2.10 16.76 21.18
C GLN A 96 0.97 15.98 21.86
N VAL A 97 0.10 15.40 21.07
CA VAL A 97 -1.02 14.56 21.54
C VAL A 97 -0.95 13.19 20.88
N GLU A 98 -1.37 12.16 21.60
CA GLU A 98 -1.51 10.83 21.00
C GLU A 98 -2.61 10.88 19.93
N TYR A 99 -2.23 10.52 18.70
CA TYR A 99 -3.14 10.47 17.56
C TYR A 99 -3.63 9.04 17.29
N ALA A 100 -2.73 8.07 17.36
CA ALA A 100 -3.04 6.65 17.17
C ALA A 100 -2.00 5.79 17.88
N THR A 101 -2.40 4.57 18.24
CA THR A 101 -1.46 3.54 18.65
C THR A 101 -1.39 2.49 17.56
N LEU A 102 -0.18 2.21 17.04
CA LEU A 102 0.04 1.14 16.08
C LEU A 102 0.07 -0.19 16.85
N ARG A 103 -1.04 -0.89 16.77
CA ARG A 103 -1.17 -2.21 17.36
C ARG A 103 -1.18 -3.21 16.22
N SER A 104 -0.34 -4.24 16.31
CA SER A 104 -0.57 -5.45 15.52
C SER A 104 -2.03 -5.85 15.74
N SER A 105 -2.70 -6.40 14.73
CA SER A 105 -3.99 -7.10 14.92
C SER A 105 -3.92 -8.10 16.08
N ASN A 106 -2.72 -8.34 16.57
CA ASN A 106 -2.33 -9.25 17.64
C ASN A 106 -2.04 -8.55 19.00
N SER A 107 -2.22 -7.24 19.16
CA SER A 107 -1.68 -6.49 20.32
C SER A 107 -2.67 -6.13 21.43
N HIS A 108 -3.85 -6.73 21.46
CA HIS A 108 -4.65 -6.80 22.70
C HIS A 108 -4.08 -7.88 23.62
N ARG A 109 -2.73 -7.93 23.74
CA ARG A 109 -2.08 -8.91 24.61
C ARG A 109 -2.00 -8.34 26.02
N VAL A 110 -2.74 -8.94 26.92
CA VAL A 110 -2.53 -8.76 28.35
C VAL A 110 -1.71 -9.97 28.80
N TRP A 111 -0.46 -9.73 29.24
CA TRP A 111 0.40 -10.78 29.75
C TRP A 111 -0.15 -11.30 31.08
N ALA A 112 -0.11 -12.60 31.27
CA ALA A 112 -0.41 -13.27 32.53
C ALA A 112 0.78 -14.16 32.91
N ASP A 113 1.32 -13.97 34.11
CA ASP A 113 2.34 -14.85 34.65
C ASP A 113 1.82 -16.28 34.76
N LEU A 114 2.67 -17.27 34.59
CA LEU A 114 2.24 -18.67 34.59
C LEU A 114 1.51 -19.07 35.89
N GLU A 115 1.90 -18.42 37.01
CA GLU A 115 1.26 -18.65 38.31
C GLU A 115 -0.19 -18.14 38.36
N GLN A 116 -0.55 -17.14 37.56
CA GLN A 116 -1.91 -16.60 37.44
C GLN A 116 -2.77 -17.46 36.51
N ILE A 117 -2.16 -18.23 35.60
CA ILE A 117 -2.86 -19.09 34.65
C ILE A 117 -3.29 -20.39 35.33
N PRO A 118 -4.60 -20.70 35.41
CA PRO A 118 -5.07 -21.89 36.05
C PRO A 118 -4.38 -23.16 35.51
N THR A 119 -4.00 -24.07 36.41
CA THR A 119 -3.39 -25.36 36.03
C THR A 119 -4.27 -26.17 35.06
N ASN A 120 -5.59 -26.04 35.17
CA ASN A 120 -6.53 -26.65 34.24
C ASN A 120 -6.39 -26.11 32.81
N LEU A 121 -6.08 -24.83 32.66
CA LEU A 121 -5.85 -24.24 31.33
C LEU A 121 -4.52 -24.68 30.76
N GLN A 122 -3.45 -24.68 31.56
CA GLN A 122 -2.14 -25.19 31.18
C GLN A 122 -2.24 -26.64 30.64
N TYR A 123 -2.87 -27.53 31.41
CA TYR A 123 -3.02 -28.94 31.02
C TYR A 123 -4.04 -29.15 29.89
N ALA A 124 -5.03 -28.29 29.70
CA ALA A 124 -5.91 -28.37 28.54
C ALA A 124 -5.12 -28.24 27.21
N PHE A 125 -4.11 -27.39 27.18
CA PHE A 125 -3.19 -27.27 26.05
C PHE A 125 -2.21 -28.46 25.99
N ILE A 126 -1.52 -28.77 27.07
CA ILE A 126 -0.51 -29.83 27.11
C ILE A 126 -1.12 -31.19 26.71
N CYS A 127 -2.23 -31.58 27.34
CA CYS A 127 -2.88 -32.88 27.07
C CYS A 127 -3.37 -33.03 25.62
N THR A 128 -3.66 -31.89 24.96
CA THR A 128 -4.26 -31.91 23.63
C THR A 128 -3.22 -31.72 22.53
N GLU A 129 -2.29 -30.83 22.72
CA GLU A 129 -1.32 -30.44 21.69
C GLU A 129 0.00 -31.22 21.86
N ASP A 130 0.47 -31.42 23.09
CA ASP A 130 1.79 -31.99 23.37
C ASP A 130 1.89 -32.70 24.73
N LYS A 131 1.32 -33.84 24.83
CA LYS A 131 1.27 -34.63 26.09
C LYS A 131 2.65 -35.00 26.69
N ASP A 132 3.70 -34.97 25.86
CA ASP A 132 5.06 -35.34 26.27
C ASP A 132 5.94 -34.06 26.56
N PHE A 133 5.34 -32.89 26.56
CA PHE A 133 5.99 -31.55 26.64
C PHE A 133 7.10 -31.49 27.71
N TYR A 134 6.85 -31.90 28.92
CA TYR A 134 7.84 -31.86 30.00
C TYR A 134 8.99 -32.86 29.84
N ASN A 135 8.81 -33.93 29.01
CA ASN A 135 9.76 -35.04 28.88
C ASN A 135 10.58 -35.00 27.59
N GLU A 136 10.31 -34.07 26.65
CA GLU A 136 10.99 -34.02 25.38
C GLU A 136 11.88 -32.74 25.24
N PRO A 137 12.94 -32.80 24.39
CA PRO A 137 13.92 -31.73 24.25
C PRO A 137 13.46 -30.61 23.28
N GLY A 138 12.16 -30.34 23.20
CA GLY A 138 11.59 -29.31 22.30
C GLY A 138 11.09 -29.86 20.97
N VAL A 139 11.38 -31.14 20.67
CA VAL A 139 10.93 -31.82 19.44
C VAL A 139 10.63 -33.28 19.74
N ASN A 140 9.46 -33.76 19.36
CA ASN A 140 9.15 -35.19 19.43
C ASN A 140 9.67 -35.90 18.18
N PHE A 141 10.93 -36.34 18.21
CA PHE A 141 11.58 -37.01 17.07
C PHE A 141 10.81 -38.20 16.51
N LYS A 142 10.20 -39.01 17.36
CA LYS A 142 9.43 -40.17 16.92
C LYS A 142 8.20 -39.76 16.09
N ARG A 143 7.46 -38.78 16.57
CA ARG A 143 6.27 -38.24 15.85
C ARG A 143 6.68 -37.49 14.61
N THR A 144 7.73 -36.67 14.67
CA THR A 144 8.25 -35.85 13.53
C THR A 144 8.76 -36.76 12.40
N ILE A 145 9.58 -37.77 12.68
CA ILE A 145 10.05 -38.73 11.68
C ILE A 145 8.88 -39.54 11.11
N GLY A 146 7.95 -40.00 11.94
CA GLY A 146 6.74 -40.68 11.50
C GLY A 146 5.89 -39.83 10.53
N ALA A 147 5.68 -38.57 10.83
CA ALA A 147 4.96 -37.66 9.98
C ALA A 147 5.69 -37.37 8.63
N MET A 148 7.02 -37.19 8.67
CA MET A 148 7.82 -37.03 7.46
C MET A 148 7.78 -38.26 6.56
N VAL A 149 7.89 -39.46 7.13
CA VAL A 149 7.79 -40.71 6.36
C VAL A 149 6.41 -40.84 5.74
N ASN A 150 5.35 -40.47 6.48
CA ASN A 150 3.96 -40.56 5.99
C ASN A 150 3.68 -39.50 4.88
N GLU A 151 4.29 -38.33 4.96
CA GLU A 151 4.04 -37.27 3.99
C GLU A 151 4.88 -37.40 2.71
N TYR A 152 6.14 -37.86 2.83
CA TYR A 152 7.09 -37.82 1.69
C TYR A 152 7.49 -39.20 1.15
N LEU A 153 7.33 -40.31 1.90
CA LEU A 153 7.84 -41.62 1.49
C LEU A 153 6.76 -42.67 1.32
N LEU A 154 5.88 -42.83 2.28
CA LEU A 154 4.84 -43.89 2.27
C LEU A 154 3.62 -43.41 3.04
N PRO A 155 2.50 -43.08 2.39
CA PRO A 155 1.26 -42.71 3.10
C PRO A 155 0.66 -43.95 3.79
N ILE A 156 1.09 -44.20 5.04
CA ILE A 156 0.66 -45.31 5.85
C ILE A 156 -0.62 -44.99 6.64
N TYR A 157 -0.85 -43.73 6.93
CA TYR A 157 -2.00 -43.26 7.71
C TYR A 157 -2.86 -42.33 6.87
N SER A 158 -4.18 -42.53 6.90
CA SER A 158 -5.18 -41.76 6.17
C SER A 158 -5.49 -40.39 6.79
N SER A 159 -4.96 -40.06 7.97
CA SER A 159 -5.14 -38.78 8.65
C SER A 159 -3.81 -38.13 8.95
N LYS A 160 -3.69 -36.84 8.68
CA LYS A 160 -2.54 -35.99 9.08
C LYS A 160 -2.56 -35.92 10.63
N GLN A 161 -1.69 -36.69 11.29
CA GLN A 161 -1.47 -36.52 12.72
C GLN A 161 -0.62 -35.26 12.98
N GLY A 162 -1.06 -34.41 13.88
CA GLY A 162 -0.27 -33.26 14.35
C GLY A 162 1.00 -33.76 15.05
N ALA A 163 2.16 -33.40 14.53
CA ALA A 163 3.47 -33.83 15.06
C ALA A 163 4.28 -32.67 15.68
N SER A 164 3.75 -31.45 15.68
CA SER A 164 4.43 -30.26 16.23
C SER A 164 4.27 -30.22 17.75
N THR A 165 5.37 -29.84 18.45
CA THR A 165 5.41 -29.61 19.90
C THR A 165 4.95 -28.18 20.23
N LEU A 166 4.77 -27.85 21.52
CA LEU A 166 4.46 -26.50 21.97
C LEU A 166 5.57 -25.53 21.64
N GLU A 167 6.86 -25.95 21.74
CA GLU A 167 8.00 -25.15 21.32
C GLU A 167 7.96 -24.81 19.83
N GLN A 168 7.63 -25.79 18.98
CA GLN A 168 7.50 -25.56 17.54
C GLN A 168 6.34 -24.62 17.20
N GLN A 169 5.24 -24.73 17.95
CA GLN A 169 4.11 -23.80 17.79
C GLN A 169 4.46 -22.40 18.30
N LEU A 170 5.20 -22.28 19.42
CA LEU A 170 5.70 -20.99 19.90
C LEU A 170 6.62 -20.34 18.87
N ILE A 171 7.59 -21.06 18.31
CA ILE A 171 8.44 -20.57 17.22
C ILE A 171 7.62 -20.04 16.05
N LYS A 172 6.60 -20.79 15.62
CA LYS A 172 5.70 -20.35 14.55
C LYS A 172 4.97 -19.04 14.89
N ASN A 173 4.57 -18.87 16.15
CA ASN A 173 3.91 -17.65 16.61
C ASN A 173 4.85 -16.43 16.65
N LEU A 174 6.14 -16.66 16.97
CA LEU A 174 7.14 -15.61 17.11
C LEU A 174 7.78 -15.19 15.78
N THR A 175 7.97 -16.14 14.84
CA THR A 175 8.80 -15.89 13.64
C THR A 175 8.01 -15.53 12.39
N SER A 176 6.69 -15.51 12.39
CA SER A 176 5.82 -15.22 11.22
C SER A 176 6.23 -15.95 9.93
N ASP A 177 6.96 -17.07 10.05
CA ASP A 177 7.43 -17.88 8.91
C ASP A 177 6.21 -18.41 8.14
N LYS A 178 5.90 -17.80 6.97
CA LYS A 178 4.67 -18.06 6.19
C LYS A 178 4.57 -19.53 5.79
N SER A 179 3.36 -20.06 5.73
CA SER A 179 3.13 -21.43 5.27
C SER A 179 3.59 -21.59 3.81
N ALA A 180 4.57 -22.47 3.60
CA ALA A 180 5.11 -22.82 2.30
C ALA A 180 4.87 -24.31 2.06
N SER A 181 4.80 -24.70 0.78
CA SER A 181 4.66 -26.12 0.35
C SER A 181 5.90 -26.58 -0.42
N GLY A 182 6.03 -27.87 -0.62
CA GLY A 182 7.17 -28.44 -1.33
C GLY A 182 8.51 -28.30 -0.60
N VAL A 183 9.56 -28.01 -1.33
CA VAL A 183 10.94 -27.92 -0.80
C VAL A 183 11.06 -26.81 0.26
N GLU A 184 10.48 -25.64 0.00
CA GLU A 184 10.53 -24.51 0.94
C GLU A 184 9.78 -24.87 2.24
N GLY A 185 8.66 -25.58 2.17
CA GLY A 185 7.97 -26.10 3.35
C GLY A 185 8.83 -27.03 4.20
N ALA A 186 9.65 -27.87 3.56
CA ALA A 186 10.59 -28.75 4.25
C ALA A 186 11.74 -27.97 4.91
N LEU A 187 12.30 -26.97 4.21
CA LEU A 187 13.35 -26.10 4.74
C LEU A 187 12.84 -25.26 5.92
N ARG A 188 11.65 -24.70 5.83
CA ARG A 188 10.97 -24.02 6.94
C ARG A 188 10.83 -24.96 8.16
N LYS A 189 10.40 -26.20 7.94
CA LYS A 189 10.25 -27.17 9.05
C LYS A 189 11.60 -27.51 9.69
N LEU A 190 12.68 -27.53 8.94
CA LEU A 190 14.04 -27.70 9.49
C LEU A 190 14.46 -26.50 10.37
N ARG A 191 14.20 -25.27 9.92
CA ARG A 191 14.43 -24.06 10.74
C ARG A 191 13.62 -24.13 12.04
N GLU A 192 12.33 -24.44 11.96
CA GLU A 192 11.43 -24.59 13.10
C GLU A 192 11.94 -25.63 14.12
N ILE A 193 12.36 -26.81 13.66
CA ILE A 193 12.93 -27.88 14.50
C ILE A 193 14.20 -27.40 15.20
N TYR A 194 15.12 -26.76 14.47
CA TYR A 194 16.37 -26.27 15.04
C TYR A 194 16.13 -25.18 16.08
N ARG A 195 15.28 -24.20 15.78
CA ARG A 195 14.86 -23.15 16.70
C ARG A 195 14.23 -23.72 17.98
N ALA A 196 13.34 -24.70 17.86
CA ALA A 196 12.70 -25.36 19.01
C ALA A 196 13.71 -26.06 19.93
N LEU A 197 14.73 -26.69 19.35
CA LEU A 197 15.82 -27.31 20.12
C LEU A 197 16.70 -26.27 20.84
N CYS A 198 16.96 -25.13 20.18
CA CYS A 198 17.70 -24.02 20.79
C CYS A 198 16.91 -23.40 21.94
N LEU A 199 15.61 -23.15 21.73
CA LEU A 199 14.70 -22.58 22.72
C LEU A 199 14.60 -23.48 23.96
N SER A 200 14.39 -24.77 23.77
CA SER A 200 14.28 -25.75 24.88
C SER A 200 15.61 -25.94 25.66
N ARG A 201 16.74 -25.50 25.10
CA ARG A 201 18.03 -25.48 25.80
C ARG A 201 18.29 -24.18 26.56
N ALA A 202 17.73 -23.07 26.07
CA ALA A 202 17.95 -21.74 26.63
C ALA A 202 17.00 -21.44 27.81
N TYR A 203 15.78 -21.95 27.77
CA TYR A 203 14.71 -21.61 28.72
C TYR A 203 14.11 -22.82 29.39
N SER A 204 13.52 -22.62 30.58
CA SER A 204 12.77 -23.65 31.30
C SER A 204 11.46 -24.00 30.57
N LYS A 205 10.89 -25.15 30.85
CA LYS A 205 9.59 -25.57 30.29
C LYS A 205 8.47 -24.63 30.75
N GLU A 206 8.55 -24.14 31.96
CA GLU A 206 7.62 -23.16 32.54
C GLU A 206 7.67 -21.85 31.77
N THR A 207 8.85 -21.28 31.51
CA THR A 207 9.04 -20.05 30.72
C THR A 207 8.50 -20.22 29.29
N ILE A 208 8.78 -21.38 28.66
CA ILE A 208 8.28 -21.68 27.31
C ILE A 208 6.76 -21.79 27.30
N LEU A 209 6.16 -22.45 28.30
CA LEU A 209 4.69 -22.58 28.41
C LEU A 209 4.02 -21.23 28.63
N GLU A 210 4.58 -20.41 29.49
CA GLU A 210 4.12 -19.04 29.74
C GLU A 210 4.14 -18.20 28.45
N ALA A 211 5.26 -18.18 27.75
CA ALA A 211 5.39 -17.50 26.48
C ALA A 211 4.39 -18.04 25.44
N TYR A 212 4.20 -19.36 25.36
CA TYR A 212 3.23 -19.98 24.45
C TYR A 212 1.80 -19.52 24.75
N LEU A 213 1.36 -19.61 26.01
CA LEU A 213 0.00 -19.24 26.43
C LEU A 213 -0.29 -17.75 26.25
N ASN A 214 0.74 -16.90 26.34
CA ASN A 214 0.62 -15.47 26.13
C ASN A 214 0.76 -15.05 24.64
N THR A 215 1.25 -15.93 23.75
CA THR A 215 1.47 -15.61 22.33
C THR A 215 0.53 -16.31 21.37
N ILE A 216 -0.25 -17.29 21.83
CA ILE A 216 -1.15 -18.05 20.98
C ILE A 216 -2.31 -17.20 20.47
N SER A 217 -2.64 -17.38 19.17
CA SER A 217 -3.73 -16.64 18.51
C SER A 217 -5.04 -17.41 18.57
N PHE A 218 -6.14 -16.67 18.74
CA PHE A 218 -7.53 -17.14 18.75
C PHE A 218 -8.30 -16.62 17.54
N THR A 219 -9.57 -16.25 17.68
CA THR A 219 -10.36 -15.66 16.59
C THR A 219 -10.05 -14.16 16.40
N GLY A 220 -9.99 -13.71 15.16
CA GLY A 220 -9.77 -12.28 14.87
C GLY A 220 -8.42 -11.79 15.39
N THR A 221 -8.46 -10.78 16.25
CA THR A 221 -7.28 -10.08 16.80
C THR A 221 -6.90 -10.54 18.21
N ILE A 222 -7.56 -11.58 18.76
CA ILE A 222 -7.38 -12.04 20.14
C ILE A 222 -6.08 -12.84 20.24
N GLN A 223 -5.13 -12.40 21.05
CA GLN A 223 -3.89 -13.11 21.38
C GLN A 223 -3.67 -13.23 22.88
N GLY A 224 -3.17 -14.40 23.29
CA GLY A 224 -2.91 -14.71 24.69
C GLY A 224 -4.16 -15.08 25.48
N VAL A 225 -3.97 -15.94 26.47
CA VAL A 225 -5.07 -16.54 27.24
C VAL A 225 -5.79 -15.55 28.14
N GLN A 226 -5.11 -14.53 28.67
CA GLN A 226 -5.75 -13.47 29.46
C GLN A 226 -6.70 -12.64 28.61
N THR A 227 -6.26 -12.28 27.41
CA THR A 227 -7.11 -11.55 26.45
C THR A 227 -8.33 -12.39 26.04
N ALA A 228 -8.12 -13.69 25.78
CA ALA A 228 -9.21 -14.61 25.46
C ALA A 228 -10.21 -14.77 26.62
N ALA A 229 -9.72 -14.82 27.87
CA ALA A 229 -10.57 -14.88 29.06
C ALA A 229 -11.44 -13.62 29.20
N ASN A 230 -10.85 -12.45 28.97
CA ASN A 230 -11.57 -11.16 29.02
C ASN A 230 -12.63 -11.09 27.89
N GLU A 231 -12.25 -11.48 26.68
CA GLU A 231 -13.12 -11.33 25.50
C GLU A 231 -14.30 -12.31 25.53
N TYR A 232 -14.02 -13.61 25.78
CA TYR A 232 -15.07 -14.63 25.70
C TYR A 232 -15.89 -14.74 26.98
N PHE A 233 -15.34 -14.41 28.16
CA PHE A 233 -15.99 -14.66 29.43
C PHE A 233 -16.08 -13.42 30.32
N ASN A 234 -15.50 -12.28 29.93
CA ASN A 234 -15.38 -11.08 30.75
C ASN A 234 -14.80 -11.37 32.14
N LYS A 235 -13.73 -12.21 32.18
CA LYS A 235 -13.08 -12.68 33.40
C LYS A 235 -11.57 -12.51 33.33
N ASP A 236 -10.96 -12.31 34.50
CA ASP A 236 -9.54 -12.56 34.65
C ASP A 236 -9.22 -14.04 34.42
N VAL A 237 -8.06 -14.34 33.79
CA VAL A 237 -7.68 -15.73 33.47
C VAL A 237 -7.68 -16.63 34.69
N SER A 238 -7.29 -16.12 35.85
CA SER A 238 -7.26 -16.85 37.13
C SER A 238 -8.65 -17.30 37.63
N GLN A 239 -9.71 -16.69 37.12
CA GLN A 239 -11.10 -16.95 37.50
C GLN A 239 -11.82 -17.96 36.59
N LEU A 240 -11.13 -18.48 35.57
CA LEU A 240 -11.72 -19.43 34.64
C LEU A 240 -12.05 -20.77 35.30
N THR A 241 -13.23 -21.26 35.02
CA THR A 241 -13.65 -22.63 35.40
C THR A 241 -12.99 -23.68 34.49
N LEU A 242 -13.02 -24.95 34.89
CA LEU A 242 -12.47 -26.07 34.12
C LEU A 242 -13.01 -26.10 32.67
N TRP A 243 -14.31 -25.92 32.48
CA TRP A 243 -14.92 -25.97 31.14
C TRP A 243 -14.66 -24.73 30.32
N GLU A 244 -14.44 -23.58 30.94
CA GLU A 244 -14.01 -22.35 30.27
C GLU A 244 -12.54 -22.46 29.80
N CYS A 245 -11.67 -23.05 30.65
CA CYS A 245 -10.29 -23.39 30.28
C CYS A 245 -10.25 -24.31 29.04
N ALA A 246 -11.04 -25.40 29.05
CA ALA A 246 -11.12 -26.30 27.91
C ALA A 246 -11.76 -25.65 26.67
N THR A 247 -12.67 -24.70 26.86
CA THR A 247 -13.26 -23.90 25.77
C THR A 247 -12.19 -23.04 25.08
N ILE A 248 -11.40 -22.30 25.84
CA ILE A 248 -10.30 -21.47 25.29
C ILE A 248 -9.32 -22.36 24.51
N ALA A 249 -8.86 -23.47 25.09
CA ALA A 249 -7.95 -24.38 24.41
C ALA A 249 -8.54 -24.99 23.12
N SER A 250 -9.88 -25.09 23.02
CA SER A 250 -10.57 -25.66 21.86
C SER A 250 -10.46 -24.77 20.60
N ILE A 251 -10.44 -23.46 20.78
CA ILE A 251 -10.49 -22.48 19.69
C ILE A 251 -9.22 -22.53 18.82
N THR A 252 -8.07 -22.72 19.44
CA THR A 252 -6.74 -22.58 18.78
C THR A 252 -6.47 -23.58 17.67
N LYS A 253 -7.16 -24.73 17.67
CA LYS A 253 -7.01 -25.78 16.64
C LYS A 253 -7.42 -25.31 15.24
N ASN A 254 -8.50 -24.61 15.15
CA ASN A 254 -9.02 -23.95 13.94
C ASN A 254 -9.99 -22.86 14.37
N PRO A 255 -9.50 -21.62 14.55
CA PRO A 255 -10.29 -20.52 15.08
C PRO A 255 -11.59 -20.24 14.34
N THR A 256 -11.62 -20.44 13.02
CA THR A 256 -12.85 -20.26 12.22
C THR A 256 -13.88 -21.35 12.52
N ASN A 257 -13.46 -22.62 12.54
CA ASN A 257 -14.38 -23.77 12.74
C ASN A 257 -14.83 -23.94 14.19
N TYR A 258 -14.04 -23.41 15.15
CA TYR A 258 -14.33 -23.45 16.58
C TYR A 258 -14.58 -22.06 17.16
N ASN A 259 -15.08 -21.14 16.34
CA ASN A 259 -15.45 -19.81 16.80
C ASN A 259 -16.64 -19.91 17.77
N PRO A 260 -16.52 -19.38 18.99
CA PRO A 260 -17.56 -19.53 20.02
C PRO A 260 -18.89 -18.84 19.66
N TYR A 261 -18.86 -17.80 18.86
CA TYR A 261 -20.04 -17.03 18.48
C TYR A 261 -20.72 -17.59 17.22
N THR A 262 -19.95 -18.07 16.24
CA THR A 262 -20.50 -18.51 14.95
C THR A 262 -20.68 -20.03 14.84
N ASN A 263 -19.89 -20.82 15.59
CA ASN A 263 -19.87 -22.30 15.53
C ASN A 263 -19.87 -22.95 16.94
N PRO A 264 -20.82 -22.61 17.83
CA PRO A 264 -20.82 -23.04 19.22
C PRO A 264 -20.92 -24.56 19.38
N GLU A 265 -21.63 -25.25 18.52
CA GLU A 265 -21.78 -26.73 18.60
C GLU A 265 -20.45 -27.44 18.35
N ASN A 266 -19.71 -27.04 17.30
CA ASN A 266 -18.39 -27.58 17.01
C ASN A 266 -17.42 -27.34 18.18
N LEU A 267 -17.49 -26.14 18.76
CA LEU A 267 -16.69 -25.77 19.92
C LEU A 267 -16.99 -26.64 21.14
N ILE A 268 -18.27 -26.85 21.49
CA ILE A 268 -18.71 -27.71 22.61
C ILE A 268 -18.21 -29.15 22.42
N HIS A 269 -18.33 -29.69 21.22
CA HIS A 269 -17.79 -31.03 20.93
C HIS A 269 -16.27 -31.09 21.15
N ARG A 270 -15.54 -30.10 20.71
CA ARG A 270 -14.07 -29.99 20.88
C ARG A 270 -13.71 -29.82 22.36
N ARG A 271 -14.40 -28.93 23.09
CA ARG A 271 -14.25 -28.74 24.53
C ARG A 271 -14.38 -30.05 25.30
N ASN A 272 -15.45 -30.80 25.03
CA ASN A 272 -15.72 -32.06 25.69
C ASN A 272 -14.64 -33.11 25.35
N PHE A 273 -14.11 -33.13 24.13
CA PHE A 273 -12.98 -33.95 23.74
C PHE A 273 -11.68 -33.57 24.48
N ILE A 274 -11.40 -32.28 24.72
CA ILE A 274 -10.25 -31.86 25.53
C ILE A 274 -10.38 -32.32 26.97
N MET A 275 -11.53 -32.11 27.60
CA MET A 275 -11.78 -32.58 28.97
C MET A 275 -11.73 -34.12 29.06
N TYR A 276 -12.19 -34.86 28.05
CA TYR A 276 -12.02 -36.31 27.98
C TYR A 276 -10.54 -36.73 27.98
N ASN A 277 -9.69 -36.03 27.20
CA ASN A 277 -8.26 -36.30 27.18
C ASN A 277 -7.59 -36.00 28.53
N MET A 278 -8.00 -34.91 29.20
CA MET A 278 -7.51 -34.58 30.55
C MET A 278 -7.87 -35.64 31.54
N TRP A 279 -9.10 -36.18 31.48
CA TRP A 279 -9.51 -37.32 32.31
C TRP A 279 -8.70 -38.58 31.98
N GLN A 280 -8.59 -38.98 30.73
CA GLN A 280 -7.83 -40.17 30.32
C GLN A 280 -6.34 -40.14 30.71
N GLN A 281 -5.78 -38.93 30.85
CA GLN A 281 -4.40 -38.71 31.30
C GLN A 281 -4.30 -38.49 32.82
N GLY A 282 -5.41 -38.60 33.56
CA GLY A 282 -5.44 -38.52 35.03
C GLY A 282 -5.27 -37.11 35.60
N ILE A 283 -5.48 -36.08 34.81
CA ILE A 283 -5.36 -34.68 35.22
C ILE A 283 -6.62 -34.22 35.99
N ILE A 284 -7.78 -34.67 35.53
CA ILE A 284 -9.07 -34.42 36.19
C ILE A 284 -9.76 -35.72 36.51
N SER A 285 -10.71 -35.70 37.45
CA SER A 285 -11.53 -36.84 37.80
C SER A 285 -12.60 -37.15 36.74
N GLU A 286 -13.17 -38.36 36.72
CA GLU A 286 -14.32 -38.70 35.87
C GLU A 286 -15.52 -37.80 36.20
N GLU A 287 -15.70 -37.47 37.46
CA GLU A 287 -16.77 -36.60 37.94
C GLU A 287 -16.63 -35.20 37.38
N ASP A 288 -15.42 -34.61 37.42
CA ASP A 288 -15.13 -33.30 36.85
C ASP A 288 -15.37 -33.28 35.33
N TYR A 289 -14.94 -34.34 34.60
CA TYR A 289 -15.23 -34.50 33.19
C TYR A 289 -16.73 -34.51 32.90
N ARG A 290 -17.51 -35.35 33.60
CA ARG A 290 -18.97 -35.46 33.37
C ARG A 290 -19.69 -34.16 33.70
N ASN A 291 -19.34 -33.54 34.81
CA ASN A 291 -19.93 -32.29 35.27
C ASN A 291 -19.58 -31.14 34.29
N GLY A 292 -18.34 -31.03 33.88
CA GLY A 292 -17.88 -29.96 32.94
C GLY A 292 -18.48 -30.14 31.54
N ALA A 293 -18.59 -31.37 31.04
CA ALA A 293 -19.18 -31.67 29.74
C ALA A 293 -20.68 -31.34 29.65
N ALA A 294 -21.37 -31.38 30.80
CA ALA A 294 -22.78 -31.01 30.89
C ALA A 294 -23.05 -29.51 30.99
N GLN A 295 -21.99 -28.67 31.21
CA GLN A 295 -22.17 -27.22 31.35
C GLN A 295 -22.51 -26.58 30.00
N PRO A 296 -23.48 -25.62 29.98
CA PRO A 296 -23.76 -24.83 28.81
C PRO A 296 -22.57 -23.91 28.47
N LEU A 297 -22.46 -23.51 27.22
CA LEU A 297 -21.55 -22.43 26.79
C LEU A 297 -22.22 -21.09 27.10
N VAL A 298 -21.67 -20.35 28.05
CA VAL A 298 -22.12 -18.99 28.39
C VAL A 298 -20.97 -18.05 28.07
N LEU A 299 -21.16 -17.21 27.08
CA LEU A 299 -20.18 -16.21 26.64
C LEU A 299 -20.56 -14.82 27.16
N ALA A 300 -19.58 -13.93 27.23
CA ALA A 300 -19.82 -12.51 27.34
C ALA A 300 -20.59 -11.99 26.12
N GLU A 301 -21.38 -10.94 26.28
CA GLU A 301 -22.00 -10.27 25.14
C GLU A 301 -20.89 -9.72 24.23
N GLU A 302 -21.01 -10.00 22.92
CA GLU A 302 -20.07 -9.47 21.92
C GLU A 302 -20.19 -7.95 21.88
N ASP A 303 -19.15 -7.23 22.32
CA ASP A 303 -19.15 -5.77 22.28
C ASP A 303 -18.90 -5.29 20.85
N THR A 304 -20.00 -5.09 20.11
CA THR A 304 -19.97 -4.60 18.73
C THR A 304 -19.37 -3.20 18.63
N ASN A 305 -19.30 -2.41 19.71
CA ASN A 305 -18.68 -1.10 19.74
C ASN A 305 -17.13 -1.17 19.77
N LYS A 306 -16.54 -2.26 20.27
CA LYS A 306 -15.09 -2.47 20.21
C LYS A 306 -14.55 -2.72 18.78
N LYS A 307 -15.38 -3.17 17.85
CA LYS A 307 -14.97 -3.42 16.46
C LYS A 307 -14.62 -2.13 15.70
N THR A 308 -15.21 -1.00 16.07
CA THR A 308 -14.96 0.30 15.42
C THR A 308 -13.73 1.05 15.96
N SER A 309 -13.24 0.74 17.15
CA SER A 309 -12.09 1.45 17.75
C SER A 309 -10.72 0.95 17.31
N SER A 310 -10.63 -0.13 16.52
CA SER A 310 -9.36 -0.72 16.07
C SER A 310 -9.00 -0.41 14.61
N VAL A 311 -9.92 0.18 13.85
CA VAL A 311 -9.68 0.52 12.43
C VAL A 311 -8.93 1.84 12.36
N THR A 312 -7.72 1.78 11.81
CA THR A 312 -6.86 2.96 11.63
C THR A 312 -7.37 3.86 10.50
N SER A 313 -7.08 5.18 10.58
CA SER A 313 -7.40 6.12 9.51
C SER A 313 -6.62 5.81 8.22
N TYR A 314 -7.06 6.35 7.08
CA TYR A 314 -6.30 6.26 5.83
C TYR A 314 -4.92 6.92 5.94
N PHE A 315 -4.82 7.99 6.75
CA PHE A 315 -3.54 8.63 7.04
C PHE A 315 -2.61 7.68 7.82
N THR A 316 -3.12 7.05 8.88
CA THR A 316 -2.33 6.11 9.69
C THR A 316 -1.87 4.90 8.89
N ASP A 317 -2.70 4.39 7.96
CA ASP A 317 -2.32 3.29 7.07
C ASP A 317 -1.17 3.69 6.12
N ALA A 318 -1.23 4.90 5.56
CA ALA A 318 -0.16 5.42 4.71
C ALA A 318 1.13 5.65 5.50
N LEU A 319 1.02 6.26 6.69
CA LEU A 319 2.13 6.46 7.62
C LEU A 319 2.80 5.13 7.98
N PHE A 320 2.01 4.11 8.32
CA PHE A 320 2.53 2.77 8.61
C PHE A 320 3.35 2.23 7.44
N THR A 321 2.85 2.37 6.23
CA THR A 321 3.53 1.89 5.01
C THR A 321 4.84 2.64 4.77
N GLU A 322 4.87 3.96 4.94
CA GLU A 322 6.06 4.80 4.79
C GLU A 322 7.13 4.42 5.82
N VAL A 323 6.78 4.36 7.11
CA VAL A 323 7.73 4.01 8.18
C VAL A 323 8.27 2.58 8.03
N VAL A 324 7.43 1.62 7.62
CA VAL A 324 7.88 0.24 7.35
C VAL A 324 8.90 0.22 6.23
N HIS A 325 8.69 0.96 5.15
CA HIS A 325 9.63 1.06 4.03
C HIS A 325 10.97 1.65 4.49
N ASP A 326 10.93 2.72 5.27
CA ASP A 326 12.16 3.38 5.77
C ASP A 326 12.93 2.49 6.77
N ILE A 327 12.23 1.66 7.57
CA ILE A 327 12.86 0.62 8.41
C ILE A 327 13.53 -0.44 7.53
N MET A 328 12.86 -0.90 6.46
CA MET A 328 13.45 -1.86 5.52
C MET A 328 14.74 -1.32 4.91
N ASP A 329 14.75 -0.07 4.47
CA ASP A 329 15.91 0.56 3.85
C ASP A 329 17.04 0.77 4.84
N LYS A 330 16.74 1.17 6.08
CA LYS A 330 17.72 1.39 7.14
C LYS A 330 18.37 0.09 7.64
N GLU A 331 17.55 -0.90 7.94
CA GLU A 331 17.99 -2.14 8.60
C GLU A 331 18.36 -3.26 7.61
N GLY A 332 17.98 -3.11 6.32
CA GLY A 332 18.19 -4.13 5.30
C GLY A 332 17.38 -5.41 5.53
N VAL A 333 16.17 -5.27 6.12
CA VAL A 333 15.27 -6.38 6.46
C VAL A 333 14.10 -6.48 5.50
N ASP A 334 13.39 -7.61 5.51
CA ASP A 334 12.17 -7.77 4.75
C ASP A 334 10.98 -7.02 5.40
N GLU A 335 9.91 -6.82 4.61
CA GLU A 335 8.71 -6.10 5.03
C GLU A 335 8.07 -6.69 6.29
N SER A 336 8.00 -8.01 6.41
CA SER A 336 7.40 -8.70 7.57
C SER A 336 8.19 -8.42 8.85
N THR A 337 9.52 -8.40 8.76
CA THR A 337 10.41 -8.07 9.88
C THR A 337 10.26 -6.59 10.27
N ALA A 338 10.26 -5.68 9.30
CA ALA A 338 10.07 -4.25 9.53
C ALA A 338 8.70 -3.94 10.17
N GLN A 339 7.63 -4.59 9.69
CA GLN A 339 6.30 -4.50 10.31
C GLN A 339 6.30 -4.97 11.76
N SER A 340 6.96 -6.11 12.04
CA SER A 340 7.10 -6.63 13.40
C SER A 340 7.85 -5.66 14.30
N MET A 341 8.96 -5.10 13.82
CA MET A 341 9.73 -4.08 14.56
C MET A 341 8.87 -2.87 14.87
N LEU A 342 8.11 -2.37 13.89
CA LEU A 342 7.24 -1.20 14.08
C LEU A 342 6.13 -1.47 15.09
N TYR A 343 5.52 -2.66 15.07
CA TYR A 343 4.44 -3.00 16.01
C TYR A 343 4.91 -3.24 17.45
N THR A 344 6.14 -3.75 17.63
CA THR A 344 6.63 -4.22 18.94
C THR A 344 7.76 -3.38 19.50
N GLY A 345 8.30 -2.47 18.70
CA GLY A 345 9.48 -1.66 19.02
C GLY A 345 9.24 -0.57 20.06
N GLY A 346 7.98 -0.19 20.35
CA GLY A 346 7.69 0.90 21.28
C GLY A 346 8.16 2.26 20.77
N TYR A 347 8.13 2.45 19.46
CA TYR A 347 8.52 3.71 18.83
C TYR A 347 7.49 4.81 19.08
N THR A 348 7.97 6.06 19.14
CA THR A 348 7.12 7.26 19.06
C THR A 348 7.30 7.90 17.69
N ILE A 349 6.23 7.96 16.90
CA ILE A 349 6.25 8.49 15.53
C ILE A 349 5.63 9.88 15.56
N GLU A 350 6.43 10.91 15.26
CA GLU A 350 5.97 12.29 15.15
C GLU A 350 5.37 12.50 13.75
N ALA A 351 4.06 12.34 13.64
CA ALA A 351 3.34 12.45 12.40
C ALA A 351 3.04 13.89 11.99
N THR A 352 2.95 14.12 10.68
CA THR A 352 2.60 15.43 10.11
C THR A 352 1.11 15.73 10.15
N VAL A 353 0.27 14.74 10.48
CA VAL A 353 -1.18 14.88 10.49
C VAL A 353 -1.67 16.05 11.35
N ASN A 354 -2.60 16.82 10.80
CA ASN A 354 -3.40 17.75 11.57
C ASN A 354 -4.72 17.05 11.98
N PRO A 355 -4.93 16.72 13.25
CA PRO A 355 -6.10 15.91 13.67
C PRO A 355 -7.43 16.55 13.32
N LYS A 356 -7.53 17.88 13.35
CA LYS A 356 -8.77 18.60 13.00
C LYS A 356 -9.04 18.54 11.51
N MET A 357 -8.02 18.72 10.69
CA MET A 357 -8.14 18.64 9.23
C MET A 357 -8.48 17.22 8.79
N GLN A 358 -7.87 16.20 9.41
CA GLN A 358 -8.17 14.80 9.16
C GLN A 358 -9.63 14.47 9.51
N THR A 359 -10.09 14.88 10.70
CA THR A 359 -11.49 14.69 11.12
C THR A 359 -12.47 15.39 10.18
N ALA A 360 -12.16 16.61 9.74
CA ALA A 360 -13.01 17.34 8.78
C ALA A 360 -13.08 16.61 7.43
N MET A 361 -11.97 16.07 6.94
CA MET A 361 -11.93 15.32 5.69
C MET A 361 -12.67 13.98 5.82
N GLU A 362 -12.51 13.27 6.93
CA GLU A 362 -13.23 12.03 7.22
C GLU A 362 -14.74 12.26 7.29
N ASN A 363 -15.20 13.31 7.97
CA ASN A 363 -16.61 13.65 8.01
C ASN A 363 -17.19 13.88 6.61
N LEU A 364 -16.48 14.65 5.78
CA LEU A 364 -16.92 14.93 4.41
C LEU A 364 -16.93 13.69 3.54
N MET A 365 -15.91 12.81 3.63
CA MET A 365 -15.71 11.71 2.70
C MET A 365 -16.39 10.41 3.16
N LEU A 366 -16.31 10.09 4.46
CA LEU A 366 -16.77 8.82 5.00
C LEU A 366 -18.23 8.90 5.48
N ASN A 367 -18.62 10.02 6.08
CA ASN A 367 -19.95 10.19 6.66
C ASN A 367 -20.92 10.89 5.70
N GLU A 368 -20.47 11.92 4.97
CA GLU A 368 -21.30 12.73 4.08
C GLU A 368 -20.95 12.51 2.60
N GLY A 369 -20.15 11.49 2.27
CA GLY A 369 -19.60 11.30 0.92
C GLY A 369 -20.65 11.27 -0.18
N ASP A 370 -21.78 10.67 0.06
CA ASP A 370 -22.88 10.57 -0.92
C ASP A 370 -23.54 11.92 -1.24
N ALA A 371 -23.44 12.92 -0.36
CA ALA A 371 -23.94 14.27 -0.62
C ALA A 371 -23.05 15.02 -1.65
N TYR A 372 -21.78 14.70 -1.68
CA TYR A 372 -20.82 15.31 -2.60
C TYR A 372 -20.55 14.44 -3.84
N PHE A 373 -20.48 13.12 -3.68
CA PHE A 373 -20.07 12.18 -4.72
C PHE A 373 -21.17 11.17 -5.02
N PRO A 374 -21.98 11.39 -6.05
CA PRO A 374 -23.03 10.44 -6.44
C PRO A 374 -22.49 9.02 -6.61
N ALA A 375 -23.19 8.04 -6.06
CA ALA A 375 -22.73 6.65 -5.98
C ALA A 375 -22.54 5.95 -7.34
N GLY A 376 -23.37 6.27 -8.35
CA GLY A 376 -23.21 5.74 -9.70
C GLY A 376 -23.11 4.22 -9.78
N TRP A 377 -23.99 3.49 -9.07
CA TRP A 377 -23.94 2.03 -9.02
C TRP A 377 -24.02 1.38 -10.40
N HIS A 378 -23.16 0.40 -10.68
CA HIS A 378 -23.29 -0.48 -11.84
C HIS A 378 -22.81 -1.90 -11.51
N GLU A 379 -23.22 -2.86 -12.36
CA GLU A 379 -22.77 -4.25 -12.24
C GLU A 379 -21.47 -4.45 -12.99
N GLU A 380 -20.49 -5.06 -12.32
CA GLU A 380 -19.21 -5.47 -12.88
C GLU A 380 -19.12 -7.00 -12.93
N GLU A 381 -18.69 -7.54 -14.07
CA GLU A 381 -18.44 -8.96 -14.24
C GLU A 381 -17.01 -9.30 -13.78
N VAL A 382 -16.86 -10.29 -12.87
CA VAL A 382 -15.61 -10.72 -12.28
C VAL A 382 -15.49 -12.24 -12.28
N THR A 383 -14.28 -12.77 -12.18
CA THR A 383 -14.03 -14.21 -12.13
C THR A 383 -14.10 -14.79 -10.70
N SER A 384 -14.09 -13.94 -9.69
CA SER A 384 -14.23 -14.33 -8.28
C SER A 384 -14.92 -13.21 -7.49
N ILE A 385 -15.61 -13.57 -6.43
CA ILE A 385 -16.21 -12.65 -5.47
C ILE A 385 -15.38 -12.72 -4.18
N SER A 386 -15.03 -11.56 -3.62
CA SER A 386 -14.45 -11.44 -2.28
C SER A 386 -15.52 -11.20 -1.23
N ASP A 387 -15.15 -11.36 0.05
CA ASP A 387 -16.07 -11.11 1.18
C ASP A 387 -16.54 -9.64 1.27
N ASP A 388 -15.80 -8.72 0.65
CA ASP A 388 -16.11 -7.29 0.63
C ASP A 388 -16.98 -6.88 -0.56
N ASP A 389 -17.23 -7.78 -1.51
CA ASP A 389 -18.03 -7.50 -2.71
C ASP A 389 -19.52 -7.56 -2.44
N VAL A 390 -20.27 -6.58 -2.91
CA VAL A 390 -21.72 -6.63 -2.93
C VAL A 390 -22.17 -7.44 -4.14
N GLN A 391 -22.35 -8.75 -3.94
CA GLN A 391 -22.74 -9.67 -5.02
C GLN A 391 -24.14 -9.35 -5.57
N VAL A 392 -24.27 -9.38 -6.89
CA VAL A 392 -25.58 -9.25 -7.56
C VAL A 392 -26.33 -10.57 -7.48
N MET A 393 -27.57 -10.52 -7.00
CA MET A 393 -28.45 -11.67 -6.86
C MET A 393 -29.58 -11.65 -7.90
N ASN A 394 -29.99 -12.81 -8.36
CA ASN A 394 -31.22 -12.99 -9.14
C ASN A 394 -32.45 -12.80 -8.26
N ALA A 395 -33.61 -12.68 -8.86
CA ALA A 395 -34.89 -12.50 -8.15
C ALA A 395 -35.26 -13.68 -7.23
N ASP A 396 -34.67 -14.86 -7.47
CA ASP A 396 -34.88 -16.07 -6.66
C ASP A 396 -33.88 -16.20 -5.49
N GLY A 397 -32.99 -15.19 -5.30
CA GLY A 397 -32.00 -15.17 -4.25
C GLY A 397 -30.73 -15.96 -4.56
N THR A 398 -30.58 -16.46 -5.79
CA THR A 398 -29.31 -17.08 -6.22
C THR A 398 -28.33 -16.04 -6.76
N PRO A 399 -26.98 -16.27 -6.67
CA PRO A 399 -26.00 -15.41 -7.28
C PRO A 399 -26.18 -15.27 -8.80
N LYS A 400 -26.13 -14.04 -9.31
CA LYS A 400 -26.10 -13.80 -10.75
C LYS A 400 -24.75 -14.25 -11.32
N THR A 401 -24.79 -15.20 -12.26
CA THR A 401 -23.60 -15.76 -12.87
C THR A 401 -23.77 -15.91 -14.39
N ARG A 402 -22.63 -15.98 -15.11
CA ARG A 402 -22.57 -16.35 -16.54
C ARG A 402 -21.43 -17.36 -16.71
N THR A 403 -21.66 -18.40 -17.50
CA THR A 403 -20.59 -19.32 -17.90
C THR A 403 -20.07 -18.95 -19.29
N GLY A 404 -18.78 -18.74 -19.42
CA GLY A 404 -18.10 -18.47 -20.69
C GLY A 404 -18.01 -19.73 -21.55
N ASP A 405 -17.64 -19.56 -22.82
CA ASP A 405 -17.48 -20.64 -23.78
C ASP A 405 -16.33 -21.60 -23.41
N ASP A 406 -15.38 -21.13 -22.61
CA ASP A 406 -14.24 -21.88 -22.03
C ASP A 406 -14.59 -22.62 -20.73
N GLY A 407 -15.84 -22.51 -20.24
CA GLY A 407 -16.31 -23.08 -18.98
C GLY A 407 -16.02 -22.23 -17.77
N THR A 408 -15.41 -21.04 -17.90
CA THR A 408 -15.16 -20.10 -16.79
C THR A 408 -16.50 -19.55 -16.27
N VAL A 409 -16.71 -19.60 -14.95
CA VAL A 409 -17.87 -19.00 -14.29
C VAL A 409 -17.53 -17.57 -13.92
N TYR A 410 -18.33 -16.64 -14.43
CA TYR A 410 -18.28 -15.22 -14.09
C TYR A 410 -19.40 -14.88 -13.11
N TYR A 411 -19.08 -14.04 -12.14
CA TYR A 411 -19.98 -13.50 -11.14
C TYR A 411 -20.22 -12.01 -11.41
N TYR A 412 -21.27 -11.46 -10.86
CA TYR A 412 -21.56 -10.02 -10.94
C TYR A 412 -21.55 -9.41 -9.56
N ARG A 413 -20.84 -8.28 -9.41
CA ARG A 413 -20.84 -7.47 -8.21
C ARG A 413 -21.32 -6.05 -8.50
N ASN A 414 -21.95 -5.42 -7.52
CA ASN A 414 -22.31 -4.02 -7.59
C ASN A 414 -21.13 -3.18 -7.14
N VAL A 415 -20.67 -2.30 -8.02
CA VAL A 415 -19.60 -1.34 -7.73
C VAL A 415 -20.15 0.09 -7.78
N ARG A 416 -19.57 0.97 -6.96
CA ARG A 416 -19.90 2.39 -6.91
C ARG A 416 -18.68 3.25 -7.21
N THR A 417 -18.92 4.52 -7.55
CA THR A 417 -17.82 5.48 -7.62
C THR A 417 -17.11 5.61 -6.27
N GLN A 418 -15.82 5.88 -6.34
CA GLN A 418 -14.95 6.15 -5.22
C GLN A 418 -14.33 7.53 -5.36
N ALA A 419 -13.85 8.10 -4.26
CA ALA A 419 -13.12 9.34 -4.28
C ALA A 419 -11.93 9.29 -3.32
N ALA A 420 -10.97 10.16 -3.55
CA ALA A 420 -9.82 10.35 -2.68
C ALA A 420 -9.52 11.84 -2.53
N MET A 421 -9.08 12.23 -1.34
CA MET A 421 -8.69 13.60 -1.03
C MET A 421 -7.42 13.58 -0.17
N VAL A 422 -6.51 14.51 -0.45
CA VAL A 422 -5.28 14.70 0.33
C VAL A 422 -4.93 16.17 0.38
N THR A 423 -4.45 16.62 1.53
CA THR A 423 -4.03 18.01 1.78
C THR A 423 -2.61 18.04 2.31
N LEU A 424 -1.79 18.89 1.70
CA LEU A 424 -0.42 19.18 2.12
C LEU A 424 -0.29 20.68 2.46
N ASP A 425 0.67 21.02 3.32
CA ASP A 425 1.22 22.37 3.37
C ASP A 425 2.34 22.57 2.34
N TYR A 426 3.01 23.72 2.37
CA TYR A 426 4.09 24.03 1.43
C TYR A 426 5.48 23.59 1.92
N ASP A 427 5.54 22.99 3.11
CA ASP A 427 6.74 22.31 3.62
C ASP A 427 6.73 20.81 3.31
N GLY A 428 5.73 20.34 2.54
CA GLY A 428 5.58 18.93 2.14
C GLY A 428 4.88 18.04 3.17
N ASN A 429 4.47 18.57 4.32
CA ASN A 429 3.73 17.81 5.32
C ASN A 429 2.36 17.39 4.77
N VAL A 430 2.08 16.09 4.76
CA VAL A 430 0.73 15.58 4.50
C VAL A 430 -0.10 15.77 5.76
N LEU A 431 -1.05 16.69 5.72
CA LEU A 431 -1.84 17.10 6.90
C LEU A 431 -3.14 16.31 7.08
N ALA A 432 -3.71 15.82 5.98
CA ALA A 432 -4.93 15.01 6.00
C ALA A 432 -5.02 14.16 4.74
N MET A 433 -5.58 12.95 4.87
CA MET A 433 -5.72 12.01 3.77
C MET A 433 -6.91 11.07 3.97
N VAL A 434 -7.75 10.94 2.93
CA VAL A 434 -8.81 9.92 2.86
C VAL A 434 -8.80 9.29 1.47
N GLY A 435 -8.70 7.97 1.42
CA GLY A 435 -8.54 7.19 0.19
C GLY A 435 -9.79 6.42 -0.27
N GLY A 436 -10.99 6.76 0.23
CA GLY A 436 -12.23 6.11 -0.16
C GLY A 436 -13.49 6.83 0.31
N LEU A 437 -14.65 6.38 -0.15
CA LEU A 437 -15.97 6.85 0.27
C LEU A 437 -16.67 5.81 1.15
N GLY A 438 -17.44 6.29 2.13
CA GLY A 438 -18.17 5.45 3.07
C GLY A 438 -17.31 4.93 4.21
N GLU A 439 -17.91 4.19 5.14
CA GLU A 439 -17.25 3.71 6.34
C GLU A 439 -16.01 2.85 6.03
N LYS A 440 -14.90 3.17 6.68
CA LYS A 440 -13.68 2.37 6.63
C LYS A 440 -13.78 1.24 7.65
N THR A 441 -13.89 0.00 7.17
CA THR A 441 -14.14 -1.19 8.01
C THR A 441 -12.89 -2.01 8.33
N LYS A 442 -11.76 -1.77 7.63
CA LYS A 442 -10.50 -2.51 7.79
C LYS A 442 -9.31 -1.56 7.79
N SER A 443 -8.32 -1.84 8.64
CA SER A 443 -6.99 -1.21 8.56
C SER A 443 -6.23 -1.71 7.32
N LEU A 444 -5.29 -0.92 6.82
CA LEU A 444 -4.47 -1.22 5.62
C LEU A 444 -5.33 -1.56 4.38
N SER A 445 -6.53 -0.97 4.29
CA SER A 445 -7.38 -1.08 3.12
C SER A 445 -6.87 -0.21 1.97
N LEU A 446 -7.39 -0.45 0.75
CA LEU A 446 -6.97 0.27 -0.45
C LEU A 446 -7.06 1.80 -0.26
N ASN A 447 -5.91 2.46 -0.21
CA ASN A 447 -5.80 3.90 -0.05
C ASN A 447 -5.57 4.59 -1.41
N ARG A 448 -6.65 5.08 -2.03
CA ARG A 448 -6.59 5.69 -3.36
C ARG A 448 -5.89 7.05 -3.37
N ALA A 449 -5.72 7.68 -2.22
CA ALA A 449 -4.96 8.93 -2.12
C ALA A 449 -3.45 8.70 -2.19
N TYR A 450 -2.96 7.54 -1.73
CA TYR A 450 -1.54 7.25 -1.54
C TYR A 450 -0.97 6.22 -2.53
N SER A 451 -1.70 5.13 -2.78
CA SER A 451 -1.17 3.96 -3.50
C SER A 451 -1.76 3.73 -4.89
N VAL A 452 -2.83 4.44 -5.28
CA VAL A 452 -3.50 4.20 -6.56
C VAL A 452 -3.21 5.33 -7.55
N THR A 453 -2.66 4.96 -8.69
CA THR A 453 -2.36 5.89 -9.79
C THR A 453 -3.56 6.04 -10.73
N ARG A 454 -3.80 7.27 -11.20
CA ARG A 454 -4.87 7.63 -12.12
C ARG A 454 -4.41 8.63 -13.17
N GLN A 455 -4.98 8.58 -14.35
CA GLN A 455 -4.73 9.55 -15.41
C GLN A 455 -5.12 10.96 -14.93
N THR A 456 -4.18 11.91 -15.04
CA THR A 456 -4.37 13.27 -14.51
C THR A 456 -5.37 14.12 -15.30
N GLY A 457 -5.63 13.75 -16.55
CA GLY A 457 -6.34 14.62 -17.46
C GLY A 457 -5.73 16.02 -17.49
N SER A 458 -6.56 17.03 -17.58
CA SER A 458 -6.11 18.43 -17.71
C SER A 458 -5.41 19.04 -16.49
N THR A 459 -5.26 18.31 -15.36
CA THR A 459 -4.48 18.84 -14.22
C THR A 459 -2.98 18.85 -14.47
N ILE A 460 -2.47 18.07 -15.43
CA ILE A 460 -1.06 18.10 -15.83
C ILE A 460 -0.65 19.41 -16.54
N LYS A 461 -1.59 20.10 -17.22
CA LYS A 461 -1.30 21.27 -18.05
C LYS A 461 -0.48 22.34 -17.35
N PRO A 462 -0.88 22.82 -16.15
CA PRO A 462 -0.14 23.89 -15.48
C PRO A 462 1.25 23.48 -15.04
N ILE A 463 1.44 22.26 -14.49
CA ILE A 463 2.73 21.82 -13.94
C ILE A 463 3.78 21.47 -15.00
N GLY A 464 3.36 21.21 -16.24
CA GLY A 464 4.24 20.90 -17.36
C GLY A 464 4.29 22.03 -18.38
N ALA A 465 3.35 22.02 -19.30
CA ALA A 465 3.40 22.91 -20.47
C ALA A 465 3.39 24.40 -20.11
N TYR A 466 2.44 24.86 -19.28
CA TYR A 466 2.31 26.28 -19.00
C TYR A 466 3.42 26.81 -18.09
N ALA A 467 3.79 26.08 -17.03
CA ALA A 467 4.86 26.50 -16.13
C ALA A 467 6.18 26.67 -16.88
N LEU A 468 6.58 25.65 -17.66
CA LEU A 468 7.82 25.71 -18.44
C LEU A 468 7.74 26.69 -19.61
N GLY A 469 6.57 26.86 -20.23
CA GLY A 469 6.36 27.87 -21.26
C GLY A 469 6.61 29.30 -20.73
N VAL A 470 6.18 29.60 -19.51
CA VAL A 470 6.44 30.89 -18.84
C VAL A 470 7.88 30.97 -18.33
N GLU A 471 8.41 29.88 -17.76
CA GLU A 471 9.78 29.82 -17.22
C GLU A 471 10.83 30.10 -18.26
N TYR A 472 10.65 29.57 -19.46
CA TYR A 472 11.58 29.75 -20.57
C TYR A 472 11.29 30.99 -21.45
N GLY A 473 10.31 31.83 -21.08
CA GLY A 473 9.93 33.01 -21.86
C GLY A 473 9.32 32.71 -23.24
N LEU A 474 8.85 31.45 -23.46
CA LEU A 474 8.21 31.05 -24.71
C LEU A 474 6.81 31.61 -24.86
N VAL A 475 6.13 31.81 -23.75
CA VAL A 475 4.81 32.41 -23.65
C VAL A 475 4.72 33.29 -22.39
N ASN A 476 3.87 34.31 -22.42
CA ASN A 476 3.57 35.18 -21.30
C ASN A 476 2.06 35.31 -21.10
N TRP A 477 1.64 36.07 -20.10
CA TRP A 477 0.23 36.23 -19.71
C TRP A 477 -0.74 36.44 -20.86
N SER A 478 -0.36 37.31 -21.82
CA SER A 478 -1.21 37.78 -22.91
C SER A 478 -0.82 37.23 -24.29
N THR A 479 0.13 36.27 -24.36
CA THR A 479 0.50 35.66 -25.64
C THR A 479 -0.75 35.14 -26.34
N MET A 480 -1.00 35.59 -27.57
CA MET A 480 -2.16 35.18 -28.36
C MET A 480 -1.89 33.86 -29.05
N LEU A 481 -2.73 32.88 -28.77
CA LEU A 481 -2.63 31.51 -29.30
C LEU A 481 -3.93 31.14 -30.02
N ASN A 482 -3.79 30.52 -31.19
CA ASN A 482 -4.95 30.16 -32.02
C ASN A 482 -5.68 28.95 -31.49
N ASN A 483 -7.01 29.07 -31.26
CA ASN A 483 -7.89 28.04 -30.83
C ASN A 483 -8.34 27.16 -32.01
N SER A 484 -7.40 26.52 -32.70
CA SER A 484 -7.62 25.53 -33.75
C SER A 484 -6.77 24.30 -33.51
N PRO A 485 -7.11 23.13 -34.08
CA PRO A 485 -6.28 21.94 -33.98
C PRO A 485 -4.87 22.16 -34.53
N LEU A 486 -3.91 21.39 -34.02
CA LEU A 486 -2.51 21.45 -34.47
C LEU A 486 -2.29 20.68 -35.78
N TYR A 487 -3.25 19.88 -36.22
CA TYR A 487 -3.18 19.04 -37.44
C TYR A 487 -2.92 19.77 -38.74
N GLN A 488 -2.99 21.10 -38.77
CA GLN A 488 -2.67 21.90 -39.98
C GLN A 488 -1.21 21.77 -40.41
N LYS A 489 -0.31 21.26 -39.61
CA LYS A 489 1.02 20.82 -40.01
C LYS A 489 0.85 19.38 -40.51
N GLN A 490 1.17 19.10 -41.75
CA GLN A 490 0.97 17.81 -42.47
C GLN A 490 1.54 16.58 -41.74
N ASP A 491 2.48 16.80 -40.82
CA ASP A 491 3.22 15.78 -40.09
C ASP A 491 2.56 15.32 -38.81
N MET A 492 1.43 15.93 -38.37
CA MET A 492 0.77 15.67 -37.08
C MET A 492 -0.68 15.20 -37.21
N VAL A 493 -1.03 14.59 -38.33
CA VAL A 493 -2.36 13.99 -38.53
C VAL A 493 -2.43 12.70 -37.73
N ILE A 494 -3.38 12.63 -36.79
CA ILE A 494 -3.55 11.48 -35.93
C ILE A 494 -4.54 10.50 -36.55
N ARG A 495 -4.18 9.23 -36.54
CA ARG A 495 -5.08 8.12 -36.94
C ARG A 495 -6.37 8.17 -36.14
N ASP A 496 -7.50 8.09 -36.82
CA ASP A 496 -8.81 7.90 -36.17
C ASP A 496 -9.01 6.40 -35.90
N GLU A 497 -8.61 5.96 -34.72
CA GLU A 497 -8.68 4.54 -34.34
C GLU A 497 -10.10 4.00 -34.30
N ASP A 498 -11.08 4.82 -33.90
CA ASP A 498 -12.48 4.41 -33.84
C ASP A 498 -13.03 4.16 -35.26
N TYR A 499 -12.72 5.05 -36.20
CA TYR A 499 -13.06 4.85 -37.61
C TYR A 499 -12.31 3.61 -38.16
N CYS A 500 -11.02 3.46 -37.88
CA CYS A 500 -10.23 2.32 -38.35
C CYS A 500 -10.75 1.01 -37.78
N ARG A 501 -11.10 0.93 -36.52
CA ARG A 501 -11.67 -0.26 -35.87
C ARG A 501 -13.00 -0.64 -36.49
N LYS A 502 -13.91 0.34 -36.63
CA LYS A 502 -15.26 0.13 -37.17
C LYS A 502 -15.24 -0.32 -38.63
N ASN A 503 -14.23 0.06 -39.38
CA ASN A 503 -14.09 -0.26 -40.82
C ASN A 503 -13.04 -1.35 -41.10
N GLY A 504 -12.53 -2.05 -40.08
CA GLY A 504 -11.58 -3.16 -40.25
C GLY A 504 -10.18 -2.74 -40.73
N LEU A 505 -9.76 -1.49 -40.46
CA LEU A 505 -8.52 -0.89 -40.97
C LEU A 505 -7.37 -0.90 -39.96
N MET A 506 -7.55 -1.51 -38.78
CA MET A 506 -6.58 -1.44 -37.66
C MET A 506 -5.20 -2.03 -37.98
N GLY A 507 -5.09 -2.99 -38.86
CA GLY A 507 -3.82 -3.62 -39.23
C GLY A 507 -3.06 -2.93 -40.35
N LEU A 508 -3.60 -1.84 -40.91
CA LEU A 508 -2.99 -1.13 -42.03
C LEU A 508 -1.92 -0.15 -41.58
N SER A 509 -0.82 -0.07 -42.35
CA SER A 509 0.21 0.97 -42.17
C SER A 509 -0.32 2.36 -42.55
N ASP A 510 0.36 3.43 -42.08
CA ASP A 510 -0.04 4.81 -42.38
C ASP A 510 -0.02 5.10 -43.87
N SER A 511 0.89 4.50 -44.63
CA SER A 511 0.93 4.60 -46.09
C SER A 511 -0.29 4.00 -46.77
N GLN A 512 -0.81 2.88 -46.27
CA GLN A 512 -2.01 2.21 -46.77
C GLN A 512 -3.28 2.99 -46.38
N LEU A 513 -3.29 3.59 -45.17
CA LEU A 513 -4.41 4.39 -44.69
C LEU A 513 -4.61 5.70 -45.45
N LYS A 514 -3.60 6.20 -46.15
CA LYS A 514 -3.74 7.40 -47.02
C LYS A 514 -4.86 7.27 -48.06
N ALA A 515 -5.21 6.02 -48.47
CA ALA A 515 -6.34 5.76 -49.35
C ALA A 515 -7.71 5.95 -48.67
N TYR A 516 -7.75 6.15 -47.35
CA TYR A 516 -8.94 6.31 -46.52
C TYR A 516 -8.91 7.66 -45.81
N PRO A 517 -9.38 8.76 -46.42
CA PRO A 517 -9.30 10.10 -45.84
C PRO A 517 -9.92 10.21 -44.43
N ASN A 518 -10.99 9.45 -44.18
CA ASN A 518 -11.67 9.44 -42.88
C ASN A 518 -10.92 8.63 -41.77
N ALA A 519 -9.82 7.92 -42.14
CA ALA A 519 -8.96 7.26 -41.18
C ALA A 519 -8.10 8.23 -40.36
N TRP A 520 -8.18 9.52 -40.66
CA TRP A 520 -7.40 10.58 -40.05
C TRP A 520 -8.33 11.61 -39.40
N ARG A 521 -7.96 12.09 -38.20
CA ARG A 521 -8.73 13.10 -37.47
C ARG A 521 -7.89 14.30 -37.10
N SER A 522 -8.57 15.43 -36.99
CA SER A 522 -8.01 16.61 -36.38
C SER A 522 -7.68 16.36 -34.90
N TRP A 523 -6.58 16.98 -34.42
CA TRP A 523 -6.12 16.83 -33.03
C TRP A 523 -5.48 18.12 -32.53
N PRO A 524 -5.64 18.46 -31.25
CA PRO A 524 -6.54 17.81 -30.28
C PRO A 524 -7.99 18.27 -30.42
N ARG A 525 -8.92 17.57 -29.76
CA ARG A 525 -10.27 18.07 -29.49
C ARG A 525 -10.31 18.76 -28.14
N ASN A 526 -11.07 19.83 -28.02
CA ASN A 526 -11.45 20.40 -26.74
C ASN A 526 -12.53 19.57 -26.04
N TYR A 527 -12.76 19.79 -24.76
CA TYR A 527 -13.84 19.17 -24.02
C TYR A 527 -15.18 19.45 -24.73
N GLY A 528 -16.04 18.42 -24.81
CA GLY A 528 -17.30 18.50 -25.59
C GLY A 528 -17.13 18.19 -27.09
N GLY A 529 -15.95 17.75 -27.52
CA GLY A 529 -15.69 17.17 -28.84
C GLY A 529 -15.46 18.19 -29.98
N ASN A 530 -15.41 19.51 -29.70
CA ASN A 530 -15.14 20.52 -30.71
C ASN A 530 -13.62 20.70 -30.95
N TYR A 531 -13.29 21.18 -32.14
CA TYR A 531 -11.91 21.44 -32.54
C TYR A 531 -11.45 22.90 -32.36
N GLY A 532 -12.23 23.70 -31.60
CA GLY A 532 -12.04 25.14 -31.50
C GLY A 532 -12.68 25.90 -32.64
N ASP A 533 -12.65 27.22 -32.54
CA ASP A 533 -13.31 28.15 -33.45
C ASP A 533 -12.31 28.98 -34.31
N GLY A 534 -11.02 28.67 -34.16
CA GLY A 534 -9.95 29.39 -34.84
C GLY A 534 -9.68 30.81 -34.32
N SER A 535 -10.33 31.21 -33.22
CA SER A 535 -10.09 32.51 -32.61
C SER A 535 -8.72 32.54 -31.90
N ASP A 536 -8.06 33.69 -31.94
CA ASP A 536 -6.87 33.91 -31.14
C ASP A 536 -7.27 34.32 -29.71
N LEU A 537 -6.73 33.62 -28.74
CA LEU A 537 -7.02 33.79 -27.31
C LEU A 537 -5.74 34.02 -26.51
N PRO A 538 -5.75 34.94 -25.53
CA PRO A 538 -4.62 35.11 -24.65
C PRO A 538 -4.41 33.90 -23.79
N LEU A 539 -3.14 33.60 -23.42
CA LEU A 539 -2.73 32.41 -22.65
C LEU A 539 -3.61 32.17 -21.43
N TRP A 540 -3.89 33.24 -20.62
CA TRP A 540 -4.70 33.15 -19.42
C TRP A 540 -6.12 32.58 -19.70
N ASN A 541 -6.72 32.96 -20.83
CA ASN A 541 -8.06 32.53 -21.24
C ASN A 541 -8.05 31.04 -21.64
N GLY A 542 -7.05 30.61 -22.39
CA GLY A 542 -6.85 29.22 -22.78
C GLY A 542 -6.68 28.30 -21.57
N LEU A 543 -5.91 28.72 -20.56
CA LEU A 543 -5.71 27.98 -19.32
C LEU A 543 -6.99 27.95 -18.48
N ALA A 544 -7.66 29.09 -18.28
CA ALA A 544 -8.90 29.20 -17.50
C ALA A 544 -10.01 28.31 -18.04
N ARG A 545 -10.15 28.25 -19.36
CA ARG A 545 -11.11 27.38 -20.08
C ARG A 545 -10.60 25.97 -20.26
N SER A 546 -9.37 25.68 -19.89
CA SER A 546 -8.73 24.35 -20.04
C SER A 546 -8.70 23.84 -21.48
N LEU A 547 -8.53 24.75 -22.49
CA LEU A 547 -8.55 24.37 -23.90
C LEU A 547 -7.36 23.47 -24.25
N ASN A 548 -7.65 22.33 -24.88
CA ASN A 548 -6.62 21.37 -25.32
C ASN A 548 -5.81 21.96 -26.48
N THR A 549 -6.46 22.64 -27.42
CA THR A 549 -5.85 23.32 -28.57
C THR A 549 -4.79 24.32 -28.17
N ILE A 550 -5.06 25.13 -27.15
CA ILE A 550 -4.10 26.11 -26.63
C ILE A 550 -2.97 25.43 -25.86
N ALA A 551 -3.32 24.47 -24.95
CA ALA A 551 -2.35 23.76 -24.14
C ALA A 551 -1.32 22.98 -24.98
N ILE A 552 -1.78 22.31 -26.05
CA ILE A 552 -0.90 21.54 -26.94
C ILE A 552 0.06 22.47 -27.69
N ARG A 553 -0.36 23.67 -28.09
CA ARG A 553 0.54 24.66 -28.72
C ARG A 553 1.64 25.09 -27.76
N VAL A 554 1.31 25.33 -26.50
CA VAL A 554 2.32 25.64 -25.46
C VAL A 554 3.24 24.44 -25.24
N GLY A 555 2.69 23.22 -25.13
CA GLY A 555 3.48 22.02 -24.98
C GLY A 555 4.38 21.69 -26.18
N ASP A 556 3.94 22.00 -27.41
CA ASP A 556 4.74 21.85 -28.63
C ASP A 556 5.95 22.85 -28.64
N LEU A 557 5.74 24.06 -28.14
CA LEU A 557 6.83 25.05 -27.97
C LEU A 557 7.87 24.59 -26.93
N VAL A 558 7.43 23.99 -25.83
CA VAL A 558 8.31 23.50 -24.75
C VAL A 558 9.00 22.18 -25.13
N GLY A 559 8.28 21.30 -25.85
CA GLY A 559 8.71 19.96 -26.19
C GLY A 559 8.33 18.91 -25.16
N ALA A 560 7.75 17.79 -25.63
CA ALA A 560 7.22 16.72 -24.77
C ALA A 560 8.28 16.09 -23.84
N SER A 561 9.50 15.88 -24.33
CA SER A 561 10.61 15.32 -23.55
C SER A 561 11.05 16.28 -22.43
N THR A 562 11.09 17.59 -22.69
CA THR A 562 11.40 18.61 -21.67
C THR A 562 10.35 18.60 -20.57
N ILE A 563 9.06 18.52 -20.95
CA ILE A 563 7.95 18.44 -19.98
C ILE A 563 8.07 17.16 -19.18
N PHE A 564 8.29 16.01 -19.85
CA PHE A 564 8.44 14.73 -19.18
C PHE A 564 9.59 14.75 -18.15
N ASN A 565 10.76 15.21 -18.54
CA ASN A 565 11.91 15.29 -17.65
C ASN A 565 11.64 16.18 -16.42
N PHE A 566 10.96 17.28 -16.61
CA PHE A 566 10.58 18.17 -15.50
C PHE A 566 9.59 17.50 -14.54
N VAL A 567 8.47 16.95 -15.04
CA VAL A 567 7.47 16.35 -14.16
C VAL A 567 7.96 15.05 -13.52
N TYR A 568 8.78 14.26 -14.23
CA TYR A 568 9.31 12.99 -13.72
C TYR A 568 10.47 13.18 -12.74
N ASN A 569 11.48 13.97 -13.10
CA ASN A 569 12.70 14.13 -12.30
C ASN A 569 12.59 15.26 -11.28
N THR A 570 12.01 16.43 -11.67
CA THR A 570 11.93 17.60 -10.79
C THR A 570 10.68 17.54 -9.90
N LEU A 571 9.53 17.13 -10.40
CA LEU A 571 8.32 17.03 -9.58
C LEU A 571 8.07 15.62 -9.04
N GLN A 572 9.03 14.71 -9.21
CA GLN A 572 9.02 13.35 -8.66
C GLN A 572 7.77 12.52 -9.01
N LEU A 573 7.17 12.76 -10.20
CA LEU A 573 6.04 11.94 -10.66
C LEU A 573 6.55 10.61 -11.23
N THR A 574 7.19 9.80 -10.41
CA THR A 574 7.96 8.60 -10.79
C THR A 574 7.11 7.41 -11.23
N THR A 575 5.78 7.50 -11.08
CA THR A 575 4.83 6.49 -11.59
C THR A 575 4.52 6.61 -13.09
N LEU A 576 5.02 7.67 -13.75
CA LEU A 576 4.92 7.83 -15.20
C LEU A 576 5.86 6.83 -15.91
N ASP A 577 5.43 6.34 -17.06
CA ASP A 577 6.19 5.37 -17.87
C ASP A 577 7.15 6.09 -18.84
N PRO A 578 8.48 6.01 -18.63
CA PRO A 578 9.46 6.65 -19.53
C PRO A 578 9.41 6.16 -20.98
N ALA A 579 8.89 4.94 -21.23
CA ALA A 579 8.81 4.40 -22.57
C ALA A 579 7.55 4.86 -23.33
N ASN A 580 6.44 5.10 -22.60
CA ASN A 580 5.14 5.34 -23.22
C ASN A 580 4.56 6.73 -22.94
N ASP A 581 5.04 7.45 -21.91
CA ASP A 581 4.43 8.72 -21.51
C ASP A 581 5.15 9.96 -22.06
N VAL A 582 6.25 9.80 -22.82
CA VAL A 582 6.98 10.92 -23.46
C VAL A 582 6.26 11.37 -24.74
N GLY A 583 5.11 12.05 -24.58
CA GLY A 583 4.32 12.53 -25.71
C GLY A 583 3.43 13.71 -25.31
N LEU A 584 3.02 14.53 -26.29
CA LEU A 584 2.17 15.69 -26.01
C LEU A 584 0.80 15.29 -25.45
N ALA A 585 0.24 14.17 -25.88
CA ALA A 585 -1.04 13.68 -25.34
C ALA A 585 -0.91 13.33 -23.86
N GLN A 586 0.17 12.64 -23.47
CA GLN A 586 0.42 12.21 -22.10
C GLN A 586 0.81 13.39 -21.21
N MET A 587 1.74 14.23 -21.69
CA MET A 587 2.34 15.30 -20.87
C MET A 587 1.55 16.61 -20.85
N VAL A 588 0.60 16.79 -21.76
CA VAL A 588 -0.20 18.02 -21.83
C VAL A 588 -1.69 17.76 -21.59
N MET A 589 -2.23 16.63 -22.07
CA MET A 589 -3.66 16.32 -21.89
C MET A 589 -3.91 15.31 -20.76
N GLY A 590 -2.85 14.65 -20.25
CA GLY A 590 -2.93 13.75 -19.12
C GLY A 590 -3.44 12.35 -19.47
N SER A 591 -3.16 11.86 -20.65
CA SER A 591 -3.50 10.50 -21.11
C SER A 591 -2.35 9.53 -20.82
N GLN A 592 -1.81 9.56 -19.58
CA GLN A 592 -0.68 8.73 -19.16
C GLN A 592 -1.07 7.25 -19.10
N THR A 593 -0.07 6.38 -19.19
CA THR A 593 -0.22 4.92 -19.11
C THR A 593 -0.79 4.48 -17.77
N HIS A 594 -0.17 4.93 -16.67
CA HIS A 594 -0.60 4.63 -15.30
C HIS A 594 -1.14 5.87 -14.58
N GLY A 595 -0.60 7.04 -14.90
CA GLY A 595 -0.91 8.29 -14.22
C GLY A 595 -0.18 8.45 -12.90
N VAL A 596 -0.77 9.22 -11.96
CA VAL A 596 -0.14 9.58 -10.69
C VAL A 596 -1.12 9.44 -9.53
N THR A 597 -0.59 9.36 -8.29
CA THR A 597 -1.42 9.37 -7.09
C THR A 597 -1.92 10.79 -6.78
N PRO A 598 -3.04 10.94 -6.08
CA PRO A 598 -3.49 12.24 -5.57
C PRO A 598 -2.44 12.97 -4.73
N THR A 599 -1.68 12.25 -3.90
CA THR A 599 -0.60 12.82 -3.07
C THR A 599 0.51 13.40 -3.94
N ALA A 600 1.01 12.66 -4.92
CA ALA A 600 2.04 13.15 -5.84
C ALA A 600 1.57 14.36 -6.66
N LEU A 601 0.31 14.35 -7.09
CA LEU A 601 -0.25 15.47 -7.84
C LEU A 601 -0.44 16.72 -6.96
N ALA A 602 -0.87 16.59 -5.70
CA ALA A 602 -0.94 17.70 -4.77
C ALA A 602 0.45 18.28 -4.50
N ALA A 603 1.44 17.40 -4.27
CA ALA A 603 2.84 17.83 -4.10
C ALA A 603 3.37 18.61 -5.31
N ALA A 604 3.08 18.18 -6.53
CA ALA A 604 3.49 18.88 -7.74
C ALA A 604 2.88 20.30 -7.87
N PHE A 605 1.75 20.58 -7.23
CA PHE A 605 1.11 21.90 -7.24
C PHE A 605 1.66 22.88 -6.20
N GLN A 606 2.53 22.43 -5.27
CA GLN A 606 3.22 23.31 -4.31
C GLN A 606 4.02 24.41 -5.01
N ILE A 607 4.61 24.09 -6.17
CA ILE A 607 5.44 25.01 -6.97
C ILE A 607 4.74 26.34 -7.35
N PHE A 608 3.42 26.41 -7.23
CA PHE A 608 2.65 27.63 -7.50
C PHE A 608 2.49 28.55 -6.28
N TYR A 609 3.10 28.22 -5.15
CA TYR A 609 3.21 29.11 -4.00
C TYR A 609 4.37 30.09 -4.14
N ASP A 610 5.58 29.59 -4.25
CA ASP A 610 6.82 30.38 -4.37
C ASP A 610 7.86 29.77 -5.33
N GLY A 611 7.54 28.69 -5.99
CA GLY A 611 8.40 27.97 -6.92
C GLY A 611 9.14 26.78 -6.30
N GLU A 612 9.06 26.58 -5.00
CA GLU A 612 9.69 25.44 -4.33
C GLU A 612 8.85 24.17 -4.46
N TYR A 613 9.53 23.05 -4.55
CA TYR A 613 8.97 21.70 -4.43
C TYR A 613 9.59 21.02 -3.22
N THR A 614 8.74 20.49 -2.34
CA THR A 614 9.16 19.69 -1.21
C THR A 614 8.54 18.30 -1.33
N THR A 615 9.34 17.24 -1.13
CA THR A 615 8.85 15.85 -1.17
C THR A 615 7.78 15.65 -0.10
N PRO A 616 6.60 15.10 -0.46
CA PRO A 616 5.55 14.84 0.52
C PRO A 616 5.99 13.77 1.51
N HIS A 617 5.66 13.96 2.80
CA HIS A 617 5.99 13.05 3.87
C HIS A 617 4.91 13.03 4.95
N LEU A 618 4.81 11.89 5.65
CA LEU A 618 3.77 11.60 6.64
C LEU A 618 4.27 11.70 8.10
N TYR A 619 5.60 11.76 8.30
CA TYR A 619 6.20 11.93 9.61
C TYR A 619 7.46 12.77 9.52
N THR A 620 7.88 13.35 10.64
CA THR A 620 9.15 14.09 10.75
C THR A 620 10.23 13.24 11.40
N ARG A 621 9.89 12.53 12.49
CA ARG A 621 10.84 11.68 13.22
C ARG A 621 10.15 10.44 13.78
N VAL A 622 10.95 9.39 13.93
CA VAL A 622 10.62 8.21 14.74
C VAL A 622 11.63 8.13 15.86
N LEU A 623 11.16 8.12 17.09
CA LEU A 623 11.98 8.00 18.29
C LEU A 623 11.94 6.55 18.80
N ASP A 624 13.03 6.06 19.32
CA ASP A 624 13.11 4.78 20.05
C ASP A 624 12.52 4.90 21.47
N ARG A 625 12.55 3.81 22.23
CA ARG A 625 12.03 3.75 23.61
C ARG A 625 12.73 4.70 24.55
N ASP A 626 13.99 5.01 24.29
CA ASP A 626 14.84 5.87 25.12
C ASP A 626 14.71 7.34 24.71
N GLY A 627 13.89 7.65 23.69
CA GLY A 627 13.68 8.97 23.13
C GLY A 627 14.76 9.42 22.14
N ASN A 628 15.64 8.53 21.69
CA ASN A 628 16.65 8.86 20.67
C ASN A 628 16.00 8.80 19.27
N ILE A 629 16.52 9.61 18.35
CA ILE A 629 16.06 9.59 16.96
C ILE A 629 16.45 8.26 16.30
N TYR A 630 15.45 7.45 16.00
CA TYR A 630 15.61 6.19 15.26
C TYR A 630 15.55 6.42 13.74
N LEU A 631 14.53 7.16 13.24
CA LEU A 631 14.43 7.63 11.86
C LEU A 631 14.22 9.13 11.86
N GLU A 632 14.77 9.83 10.90
CA GLU A 632 14.51 11.23 10.62
C GLU A 632 14.13 11.36 9.16
N ASN A 633 12.95 11.89 8.88
CA ASN A 633 12.53 12.13 7.52
C ASN A 633 13.15 13.44 7.03
N ASN A 634 14.15 13.34 6.17
CA ASN A 634 14.81 14.48 5.55
C ASN A 634 14.09 14.84 4.24
N ALA A 635 12.90 15.46 4.36
CA ALA A 635 12.19 15.96 3.20
C ALA A 635 13.12 16.84 2.35
N THR A 636 13.21 16.54 1.06
CA THR A 636 14.04 17.31 0.14
C THR A 636 13.24 18.48 -0.41
N SER A 637 13.73 19.72 -0.17
CA SER A 637 13.16 20.93 -0.73
C SER A 637 14.14 21.59 -1.69
N TYR A 638 13.64 22.05 -2.83
CA TYR A 638 14.43 22.77 -3.84
C TYR A 638 13.57 23.64 -4.75
N GLN A 639 14.20 24.65 -5.34
CA GLN A 639 13.56 25.55 -6.28
C GLN A 639 13.32 24.85 -7.62
N ALA A 640 12.05 24.53 -7.92
CA ALA A 640 11.63 23.90 -9.18
C ALA A 640 11.32 24.93 -10.28
N LEU A 641 10.79 26.09 -9.91
CA LEU A 641 10.50 27.21 -10.79
C LEU A 641 11.05 28.50 -10.17
N THR A 642 11.35 29.51 -11.00
CA THR A 642 11.66 30.84 -10.46
C THR A 642 10.45 31.41 -9.71
N PRO A 643 10.65 32.20 -8.63
CA PRO A 643 9.55 32.84 -7.92
C PRO A 643 8.67 33.73 -8.82
N GLN A 644 9.25 34.28 -9.89
CA GLN A 644 8.53 35.05 -10.90
C GLN A 644 7.51 34.16 -11.65
N THR A 645 7.96 33.02 -12.13
CA THR A 645 7.09 32.07 -12.83
C THR A 645 6.01 31.51 -11.88
N ALA A 646 6.37 31.13 -10.66
CA ALA A 646 5.43 30.67 -9.65
C ALA A 646 4.30 31.69 -9.41
N TYR A 647 4.67 32.98 -9.22
CA TYR A 647 3.68 34.03 -9.01
C TYR A 647 2.79 34.25 -10.24
N ILE A 648 3.36 34.30 -11.46
CA ILE A 648 2.57 34.44 -12.70
C ILE A 648 1.62 33.25 -12.88
N MET A 649 2.09 32.02 -12.66
CA MET A 649 1.28 30.80 -12.75
C MET A 649 0.16 30.78 -11.72
N ASN A 650 0.44 31.21 -10.47
CA ASN A 650 -0.57 31.37 -9.43
C ASN A 650 -1.71 32.29 -9.90
N ARG A 651 -1.34 33.47 -10.45
CA ARG A 651 -2.32 34.42 -10.99
C ARG A 651 -3.09 33.85 -12.20
N LEU A 652 -2.43 33.11 -13.09
CA LEU A 652 -3.06 32.44 -14.22
C LEU A 652 -4.09 31.41 -13.73
N LEU A 653 -3.73 30.58 -12.75
CA LEU A 653 -4.60 29.55 -12.17
C LEU A 653 -5.75 30.14 -11.34
N LYS A 654 -5.58 31.32 -10.77
CA LYS A 654 -6.67 32.05 -10.13
C LYS A 654 -7.84 32.28 -11.09
N ASN A 655 -7.59 32.53 -12.38
CA ASN A 655 -8.65 32.72 -13.39
C ASN A 655 -9.54 31.49 -13.59
N VAL A 656 -9.09 30.28 -13.24
CA VAL A 656 -9.92 29.07 -13.29
C VAL A 656 -11.11 29.17 -12.33
N LEU A 657 -10.91 29.84 -11.18
CA LEU A 657 -11.90 30.00 -10.11
C LEU A 657 -12.65 31.33 -10.18
N TYR A 658 -11.98 32.42 -10.57
CA TYR A 658 -12.53 33.77 -10.42
C TYR A 658 -13.02 34.36 -11.74
N SER A 659 -12.53 33.92 -12.90
CA SER A 659 -13.01 34.43 -14.18
C SER A 659 -14.35 33.79 -14.58
N ASN A 660 -15.18 34.53 -15.31
CA ASN A 660 -16.47 34.03 -15.83
C ASN A 660 -16.32 32.91 -16.86
N VAL A 661 -15.13 32.72 -17.45
CA VAL A 661 -14.82 31.69 -18.42
C VAL A 661 -14.12 30.47 -17.77
N GLY A 662 -13.81 30.56 -16.49
CA GLY A 662 -13.10 29.52 -15.77
C GLY A 662 -13.93 28.23 -15.60
N THR A 663 -13.27 27.08 -15.70
CA THR A 663 -13.94 25.76 -15.57
C THR A 663 -14.53 25.53 -14.16
N ALA A 664 -14.06 26.26 -13.15
CA ALA A 664 -14.54 26.25 -11.77
C ALA A 664 -15.05 27.63 -11.31
N SER A 665 -15.51 28.46 -12.22
CA SER A 665 -15.98 29.84 -11.96
C SER A 665 -16.94 29.94 -10.77
N GLY A 666 -16.65 30.86 -9.82
CA GLY A 666 -17.43 31.12 -8.63
C GLY A 666 -17.35 30.06 -7.53
N ARG A 667 -16.44 29.06 -7.63
CA ARG A 667 -16.32 27.96 -6.68
C ARG A 667 -15.01 28.03 -5.87
N TYR A 668 -14.75 29.16 -5.27
CA TYR A 668 -13.63 29.35 -4.33
C TYR A 668 -14.14 29.43 -2.89
N PRO A 669 -13.31 29.11 -1.88
CA PRO A 669 -13.67 29.28 -0.49
C PRO A 669 -13.89 30.76 -0.17
N ASN A 670 -14.92 31.07 0.61
CA ASN A 670 -15.19 32.44 1.06
C ASN A 670 -14.53 32.76 2.41
N SER A 671 -13.57 31.95 2.85
CA SER A 671 -12.94 32.05 4.17
C SER A 671 -12.00 33.26 4.21
N ASN A 672 -12.32 34.25 5.05
CA ASN A 672 -11.43 35.36 5.43
C ASN A 672 -10.83 36.19 4.28
N GLY A 673 -11.43 36.17 3.09
CA GLY A 673 -10.94 36.91 1.93
C GLY A 673 -9.64 36.40 1.33
N MET A 674 -9.16 35.24 1.75
CA MET A 674 -7.98 34.61 1.18
C MET A 674 -8.18 34.19 -0.27
N GLU A 675 -7.15 34.42 -1.08
CA GLU A 675 -7.17 34.01 -2.48
C GLU A 675 -6.96 32.51 -2.62
N SER A 676 -7.37 31.99 -3.75
CA SER A 676 -7.13 30.58 -4.10
C SER A 676 -6.85 30.44 -5.59
N PHE A 677 -6.12 29.40 -5.95
CA PHE A 677 -5.89 28.96 -7.30
C PHE A 677 -6.33 27.50 -7.48
N GLY A 678 -6.49 27.04 -8.71
CA GLY A 678 -6.81 25.64 -8.92
C GLY A 678 -6.93 25.24 -10.37
N LYS A 679 -7.05 23.92 -10.58
CA LYS A 679 -7.21 23.33 -11.91
C LYS A 679 -8.13 22.12 -11.86
N THR A 680 -9.08 22.07 -12.80
CA THR A 680 -9.93 20.92 -13.05
C THR A 680 -9.25 19.93 -13.99
N GLY A 681 -9.48 18.64 -13.79
CA GLY A 681 -9.03 17.55 -14.65
C GLY A 681 -10.16 16.63 -15.04
N THR A 682 -10.13 16.14 -16.27
CA THR A 682 -11.03 15.12 -16.80
C THR A 682 -10.19 14.23 -17.68
N ALA A 683 -10.11 12.94 -17.34
CA ALA A 683 -9.52 11.94 -18.22
C ALA A 683 -10.48 11.58 -19.37
N SER A 684 -9.97 10.83 -20.34
CA SER A 684 -10.76 10.38 -21.48
C SER A 684 -12.00 9.61 -21.01
N ASP A 685 -13.15 9.88 -21.66
CA ASP A 685 -14.43 9.23 -21.37
C ASP A 685 -14.93 9.42 -19.92
N GLU A 686 -14.59 10.56 -19.29
CA GLU A 686 -14.97 10.91 -17.93
C GLU A 686 -14.75 9.76 -16.90
N LYS A 687 -13.65 9.00 -17.06
CA LYS A 687 -13.28 7.89 -16.16
C LYS A 687 -12.68 8.37 -14.85
N ASP A 688 -11.90 9.46 -14.92
CA ASP A 688 -11.27 10.10 -13.77
C ASP A 688 -11.58 11.59 -13.80
N LEU A 689 -12.13 12.10 -12.72
CA LEU A 689 -12.42 13.50 -12.52
C LEU A 689 -11.59 14.05 -11.37
N TRP A 690 -11.00 15.23 -11.59
CA TRP A 690 -10.04 15.82 -10.68
C TRP A 690 -10.31 17.29 -10.40
N PHE A 691 -9.89 17.69 -9.21
CA PHE A 691 -9.60 19.06 -8.90
C PHE A 691 -8.35 19.15 -8.01
N VAL A 692 -7.43 20.04 -8.33
CA VAL A 692 -6.34 20.41 -7.44
C VAL A 692 -6.42 21.91 -7.20
N GLY A 693 -6.45 22.32 -5.94
CA GLY A 693 -6.55 23.73 -5.58
C GLY A 693 -5.67 24.07 -4.39
N GLY A 694 -5.11 25.28 -4.41
CA GLY A 694 -4.28 25.82 -3.34
C GLY A 694 -4.82 27.13 -2.78
N THR A 695 -4.50 27.37 -1.51
CA THR A 695 -4.68 28.62 -0.77
C THR A 695 -3.32 29.03 -0.22
N PRO A 696 -3.15 30.18 0.42
CA PRO A 696 -1.87 30.54 1.01
C PRO A 696 -1.34 29.59 2.09
N TYR A 697 -2.18 28.69 2.61
CA TYR A 697 -1.81 27.74 3.64
C TYR A 697 -1.61 26.30 3.13
N TYR A 698 -2.44 25.86 2.18
CA TYR A 698 -2.55 24.45 1.82
C TYR A 698 -2.75 24.23 0.33
N VAL A 699 -2.33 23.09 -0.14
CA VAL A 699 -2.71 22.53 -1.43
C VAL A 699 -3.46 21.22 -1.24
N THR A 700 -4.58 21.04 -1.95
CA THR A 700 -5.43 19.86 -1.82
C THR A 700 -5.79 19.30 -3.18
N ALA A 701 -5.59 17.99 -3.36
CA ALA A 701 -6.04 17.24 -4.53
C ALA A 701 -7.29 16.42 -4.20
N VAL A 702 -8.24 16.39 -5.12
CA VAL A 702 -9.47 15.57 -5.07
C VAL A 702 -9.59 14.78 -6.35
N TRP A 703 -9.74 13.48 -6.22
CA TRP A 703 -10.06 12.56 -7.30
C TRP A 703 -11.43 11.92 -7.10
N TRP A 704 -12.14 11.62 -8.20
CA TRP A 704 -13.42 10.89 -8.22
C TRP A 704 -13.52 10.03 -9.48
N GLY A 705 -13.86 8.74 -9.33
CA GLY A 705 -13.95 7.76 -10.42
C GLY A 705 -14.30 6.36 -9.90
N TYR A 706 -14.19 5.35 -10.76
CA TYR A 706 -14.29 3.96 -10.37
C TYR A 706 -12.90 3.34 -10.19
N ASP A 707 -12.82 2.25 -9.43
CA ASP A 707 -11.56 1.50 -9.25
C ASP A 707 -11.08 0.89 -10.57
N ALA A 708 -11.95 0.22 -11.29
CA ALA A 708 -11.73 -0.09 -12.69
C ALA A 708 -12.15 1.10 -13.55
N PRO A 709 -11.31 1.60 -14.49
CA PRO A 709 -11.65 2.76 -15.31
C PRO A 709 -12.94 2.55 -16.12
N TYR A 710 -14.02 3.14 -15.66
CA TYR A 710 -15.34 3.05 -16.28
C TYR A 710 -15.89 4.46 -16.53
N ASP A 711 -16.58 4.66 -17.67
CA ASP A 711 -17.20 5.93 -18.03
C ASP A 711 -18.38 6.25 -17.08
N MET A 712 -18.18 7.21 -16.19
CA MET A 712 -19.17 7.63 -15.22
C MET A 712 -20.45 8.18 -15.86
N THR A 713 -20.40 8.65 -17.10
CA THR A 713 -21.59 9.17 -17.80
C THR A 713 -22.60 8.08 -18.14
N ASN A 714 -22.17 6.81 -18.20
CA ASN A 714 -23.07 5.68 -18.44
C ASN A 714 -24.02 5.41 -17.27
N THR A 715 -23.58 5.72 -16.04
CA THR A 715 -24.39 5.50 -14.81
C THR A 715 -25.02 6.79 -14.30
N LEU A 716 -24.27 7.89 -14.28
CA LEU A 716 -24.67 9.17 -13.70
C LEU A 716 -25.26 10.14 -14.74
N GLY A 717 -24.97 9.88 -16.02
CA GLY A 717 -25.29 10.82 -17.10
C GLY A 717 -24.39 12.06 -17.12
N LYS A 718 -24.36 12.75 -18.28
CA LYS A 718 -23.45 13.89 -18.53
C LYS A 718 -23.65 15.10 -17.60
N ASN A 719 -24.77 15.19 -16.89
CA ASN A 719 -25.03 16.33 -16.00
C ASN A 719 -24.45 16.13 -14.60
N GLN A 720 -24.26 14.91 -14.14
CA GLN A 720 -23.72 14.58 -12.80
C GLN A 720 -22.24 14.23 -12.85
N ALA A 721 -21.78 13.47 -13.85
CA ALA A 721 -20.37 13.12 -14.05
C ALA A 721 -19.58 14.35 -14.51
N LYS A 722 -19.28 15.27 -13.59
CA LYS A 722 -18.55 16.53 -13.87
C LYS A 722 -17.52 16.85 -12.78
N THR A 723 -16.44 17.47 -13.19
CA THR A 723 -15.39 17.99 -12.29
C THR A 723 -15.89 18.98 -11.23
N ARG A 724 -17.08 19.56 -11.42
CA ARG A 724 -17.73 20.40 -10.41
C ARG A 724 -17.90 19.68 -9.07
N THR A 725 -18.10 18.38 -9.10
CA THR A 725 -18.19 17.52 -7.92
C THR A 725 -16.95 17.63 -7.07
N CYS A 726 -15.76 17.38 -7.66
CA CYS A 726 -14.49 17.51 -6.96
C CYS A 726 -14.24 18.94 -6.44
N VAL A 727 -14.59 19.97 -7.25
CA VAL A 727 -14.46 21.37 -6.84
C VAL A 727 -15.37 21.70 -5.66
N THR A 728 -16.61 21.17 -5.64
CA THR A 728 -17.57 21.44 -4.55
C THR A 728 -17.13 20.80 -3.26
N ALA A 729 -16.64 19.55 -3.30
CA ALA A 729 -16.07 18.88 -2.14
C ALA A 729 -14.82 19.61 -1.62
N TRP A 730 -13.89 19.98 -2.50
CA TRP A 730 -12.72 20.77 -2.15
C TRP A 730 -13.10 22.10 -1.46
N LYS A 731 -14.04 22.84 -2.04
CA LYS A 731 -14.51 24.12 -1.49
C LYS A 731 -15.09 23.95 -0.08
N ALA A 732 -15.98 22.98 0.10
CA ALA A 732 -16.62 22.69 1.38
C ALA A 732 -15.59 22.34 2.47
N TYR A 733 -14.61 21.48 2.13
CA TYR A 733 -13.51 21.15 3.01
C TYR A 733 -12.65 22.36 3.36
N MET A 734 -12.22 23.13 2.37
CA MET A 734 -11.36 24.30 2.59
C MET A 734 -12.06 25.40 3.39
N GLU A 735 -13.36 25.62 3.20
CA GLU A 735 -14.15 26.57 4.01
C GLU A 735 -14.15 26.17 5.50
N GLN A 736 -14.22 24.87 5.79
CA GLN A 736 -14.21 24.36 7.14
C GLN A 736 -12.84 24.48 7.81
N VAL A 737 -11.79 24.02 7.14
CA VAL A 737 -10.45 23.98 7.75
C VAL A 737 -9.76 25.34 7.83
N GLN A 738 -10.23 26.33 7.05
CA GLN A 738 -9.67 27.69 7.06
C GLN A 738 -10.52 28.71 7.81
N ALA A 739 -11.66 28.32 8.34
CA ALA A 739 -12.64 29.26 8.95
C ALA A 739 -12.03 30.20 10.01
N ASN A 740 -11.09 29.70 10.79
CA ASN A 740 -10.47 30.41 11.91
C ASN A 740 -8.99 30.81 11.65
N LEU A 741 -8.47 30.59 10.45
CA LEU A 741 -7.10 30.98 10.15
C LEU A 741 -7.00 32.48 9.90
N PRO A 742 -5.90 33.13 10.32
CA PRO A 742 -5.66 34.51 10.00
C PRO A 742 -5.56 34.72 8.48
N TYR A 743 -5.85 35.95 8.03
CA TYR A 743 -5.61 36.29 6.62
C TYR A 743 -4.13 36.12 6.28
N LYS A 744 -3.86 35.44 5.17
CA LYS A 744 -2.53 35.29 4.57
C LYS A 744 -2.66 35.54 3.05
N ALA A 745 -1.73 36.27 2.48
CA ALA A 745 -1.63 36.44 1.03
C ALA A 745 -0.63 35.42 0.43
N PHE A 746 -0.77 35.12 -0.85
CA PHE A 746 0.29 34.43 -1.56
C PHE A 746 1.56 35.28 -1.64
N PRO A 747 2.76 34.67 -1.65
CA PRO A 747 4.01 35.39 -1.85
C PRO A 747 3.97 36.24 -3.12
N THR A 748 4.60 37.39 -3.07
CA THR A 748 4.81 38.25 -4.23
C THR A 748 6.24 38.13 -4.72
N SER A 749 6.50 38.48 -5.97
CA SER A 749 7.86 38.50 -6.54
C SER A 749 8.20 39.87 -7.10
N ASP A 750 9.30 40.46 -6.62
CA ASP A 750 9.80 41.75 -7.09
C ASP A 750 10.17 41.74 -8.57
N GLY A 751 10.44 40.57 -9.14
CA GLY A 751 10.74 40.38 -10.56
C GLY A 751 9.50 40.34 -11.46
N VAL A 752 8.28 40.54 -10.93
CA VAL A 752 7.03 40.57 -11.70
C VAL A 752 6.41 41.96 -11.68
N VAL A 753 5.98 42.41 -12.83
CA VAL A 753 5.31 43.70 -12.99
C VAL A 753 3.91 43.53 -13.57
N GLU A 754 3.00 44.32 -13.06
CA GLU A 754 1.66 44.45 -13.61
C GLU A 754 1.64 45.49 -14.72
N ARG A 755 1.17 45.10 -15.93
CA ARG A 755 1.11 45.98 -17.10
C ARG A 755 -0.21 45.83 -17.84
N ALA A 756 -0.68 46.92 -18.42
CA ALA A 756 -1.80 46.91 -19.35
C ALA A 756 -1.36 46.31 -20.70
N TYR A 757 -2.14 45.42 -21.24
CA TYR A 757 -1.93 44.87 -22.59
C TYR A 757 -3.13 45.14 -23.53
N CYS A 758 -2.88 45.17 -24.81
CA CYS A 758 -3.90 45.28 -25.85
C CYS A 758 -4.62 43.95 -26.02
N THR A 759 -5.92 43.87 -25.79
CA THR A 759 -6.70 42.61 -25.88
C THR A 759 -6.80 42.06 -27.28
N GLN A 760 -6.46 42.84 -28.32
CA GLN A 760 -6.49 42.41 -29.73
C GLN A 760 -5.15 41.80 -30.19
N SER A 761 -4.03 42.37 -29.75
CA SER A 761 -2.71 41.90 -30.18
C SER A 761 -1.95 41.08 -29.15
N GLY A 762 -2.34 41.14 -27.87
CA GLY A 762 -1.59 40.51 -26.76
C GLY A 762 -0.32 41.31 -26.37
N LEU A 763 0.09 42.33 -27.09
CA LEU A 763 1.24 43.17 -26.78
C LEU A 763 0.91 44.19 -25.69
N LEU A 764 1.91 44.82 -25.06
CA LEU A 764 1.67 45.92 -24.11
C LEU A 764 0.84 47.02 -24.75
N ALA A 765 -0.10 47.58 -24.00
CA ALA A 765 -1.03 48.54 -24.55
C ALA A 765 -0.35 49.85 -24.95
N GLY A 766 -0.37 50.17 -26.23
CA GLY A 766 0.03 51.45 -26.77
C GLY A 766 -1.08 52.53 -26.66
N ALA A 767 -0.75 53.79 -27.02
CA ALA A 767 -1.68 54.89 -26.88
C ALA A 767 -2.99 54.69 -27.66
N ASN A 768 -2.96 54.05 -28.81
CA ASN A 768 -4.08 53.84 -29.73
C ASN A 768 -4.88 52.55 -29.49
N CYS A 769 -4.59 51.78 -28.45
CA CYS A 769 -5.29 50.52 -28.17
C CYS A 769 -6.71 50.78 -27.61
N PRO A 770 -7.76 50.37 -28.33
CA PRO A 770 -9.16 50.66 -27.94
C PRO A 770 -9.64 49.81 -26.76
N SER A 771 -9.06 48.64 -26.57
CA SER A 771 -9.42 47.72 -25.50
C SER A 771 -8.16 47.23 -24.80
N ARG A 772 -8.15 47.36 -23.48
CA ARG A 772 -7.01 47.03 -22.62
C ARG A 772 -7.45 46.14 -21.48
N ALA A 773 -6.54 45.23 -21.05
CA ALA A 773 -6.68 44.44 -19.82
C ALA A 773 -5.34 44.38 -19.10
N THR A 774 -5.35 44.03 -17.86
CA THR A 774 -4.15 43.92 -17.03
C THR A 774 -3.56 42.52 -17.10
N GLY A 775 -2.24 42.41 -17.17
CA GLY A 775 -1.49 41.18 -17.12
C GLY A 775 -0.27 41.27 -16.22
N TYR A 776 0.26 40.11 -15.84
CA TYR A 776 1.45 39.94 -15.00
C TYR A 776 2.60 39.40 -15.85
N TYR A 777 3.74 40.03 -15.79
CA TYR A 777 4.88 39.75 -16.65
C TYR A 777 6.17 39.74 -15.87
N ARG A 778 7.11 38.95 -16.30
CA ARG A 778 8.50 39.07 -15.84
C ARG A 778 9.03 40.47 -16.24
N ALA A 779 9.68 41.14 -15.30
CA ALA A 779 10.19 42.51 -15.55
C ALA A 779 11.32 42.55 -16.59
N ASP A 780 12.04 41.41 -16.71
CA ASP A 780 13.16 41.21 -17.64
C ASP A 780 12.72 40.63 -19.01
N ASP A 781 11.41 40.26 -19.16
CA ASP A 781 10.86 39.66 -20.38
C ASP A 781 9.47 40.27 -20.71
N LEU A 782 9.46 41.55 -21.04
CA LEU A 782 8.22 42.25 -21.36
C LEU A 782 7.91 42.13 -22.87
N PRO A 783 6.62 41.88 -23.24
CA PRO A 783 6.19 42.00 -24.64
C PRO A 783 6.42 43.40 -25.21
N ASP A 784 6.60 43.48 -26.52
CA ASP A 784 6.66 44.74 -27.22
C ASP A 784 5.41 45.57 -27.01
N THR A 785 5.54 46.91 -27.17
CA THR A 785 4.39 47.80 -27.14
C THR A 785 3.59 47.72 -28.44
N CYS A 786 2.28 47.57 -28.33
CA CYS A 786 1.38 47.54 -29.47
C CYS A 786 1.40 48.85 -30.27
N ASN A 787 1.82 48.78 -31.49
CA ASN A 787 1.86 49.90 -32.45
C ASN A 787 0.87 49.73 -33.64
N TYR A 788 -0.04 48.73 -33.53
CA TYR A 788 -1.02 48.50 -34.57
C TYR A 788 -2.06 49.61 -34.65
N SER A 789 -2.44 49.95 -35.89
CA SER A 789 -3.63 50.80 -36.15
C SER A 789 -4.86 49.89 -36.03
N HIS A 790 -5.59 50.01 -34.95
CA HIS A 790 -6.84 49.22 -34.69
C HIS A 790 -8.05 49.77 -35.48
N SER A 791 -7.87 50.25 -36.68
CA SER A 791 -8.97 50.67 -37.56
C SER A 791 -9.65 49.40 -38.16
N SER A 792 -10.84 49.14 -37.68
CA SER A 792 -11.89 48.29 -38.26
C SER A 792 -11.45 47.04 -39.05
N GLY A 793 -11.32 45.92 -38.32
CA GLY A 793 -11.55 44.58 -38.81
C GLY A 793 -10.57 44.06 -39.86
N VAL A 794 -9.43 43.60 -39.48
CA VAL A 794 -8.69 42.35 -39.84
C VAL A 794 -7.39 42.36 -39.02
N ALA A 795 -7.30 41.54 -37.99
CA ALA A 795 -6.03 41.26 -37.35
C ALA A 795 -5.19 40.41 -38.33
N ALA A 796 -4.09 40.96 -38.83
CA ALA A 796 -3.09 40.13 -39.49
C ALA A 796 -2.38 39.32 -38.41
N ALA A 797 -2.69 38.02 -38.36
CA ALA A 797 -1.95 37.07 -37.59
C ALA A 797 -0.49 37.08 -38.08
N GLN A 798 0.44 37.60 -37.25
CA GLN A 798 1.83 37.20 -37.40
C GLN A 798 1.93 35.76 -36.85
N SER A 799 2.15 34.84 -37.77
CA SER A 799 2.50 33.48 -37.46
C SER A 799 3.71 33.47 -36.53
N ALA A 800 3.62 32.75 -35.42
CA ALA A 800 4.75 32.45 -34.53
C ALA A 800 5.75 31.46 -35.20
N ASP A 801 6.08 31.69 -36.48
CA ASP A 801 6.98 30.86 -37.27
C ASP A 801 8.46 31.23 -37.15
N THR A 802 8.82 32.13 -36.24
CA THR A 802 10.23 32.45 -35.97
C THR A 802 10.52 32.48 -34.48
N ALA A 803 10.31 31.38 -33.79
CA ALA A 803 11.02 31.10 -32.56
C ALA A 803 12.34 30.40 -32.88
N PRO A 804 13.47 30.79 -32.28
CA PRO A 804 14.72 30.06 -32.50
C PRO A 804 14.57 28.63 -32.01
N VAL A 805 14.83 27.66 -32.88
CA VAL A 805 14.99 26.25 -32.54
C VAL A 805 16.17 26.17 -31.58
N VAL A 806 15.89 25.91 -30.30
CA VAL A 806 16.92 25.52 -29.36
C VAL A 806 17.49 24.19 -29.89
N GLY A 807 18.80 24.16 -30.16
CA GLY A 807 19.49 23.15 -30.87
C GLY A 807 19.18 21.73 -30.37
N GLN A 808 18.88 20.84 -31.29
CA GLN A 808 18.93 19.40 -31.07
C GLN A 808 20.39 19.03 -30.82
N ASP A 809 20.75 18.81 -29.57
CA ASP A 809 21.92 18.02 -29.22
C ASP A 809 21.60 16.56 -29.54
N THR A 810 21.96 16.15 -30.74
CA THR A 810 22.06 14.74 -31.10
C THR A 810 23.36 14.20 -30.52
N THR A 811 23.33 13.82 -29.24
CA THR A 811 24.34 12.87 -28.71
C THR A 811 23.73 11.49 -28.79
N GLY A 812 24.31 10.69 -29.70
CA GLY A 812 23.97 9.30 -29.92
C GLY A 812 24.07 8.48 -28.63
N LEU A 813 23.07 7.69 -28.39
CA LEU A 813 23.18 6.50 -27.55
C LEU A 813 23.78 5.41 -28.44
N ASP A 814 25.08 5.17 -28.29
CA ASP A 814 25.72 3.93 -28.73
C ASP A 814 25.21 2.79 -27.86
N THR A 815 24.71 1.79 -28.54
CA THR A 815 24.40 0.46 -27.98
C THR A 815 25.68 -0.27 -27.63
N ASP A 816 25.84 -0.71 -26.36
CA ASP A 816 26.37 -2.01 -25.98
C ASP A 816 25.69 -2.50 -24.69
#